data_8770e3f44175c395ec30a38c91e4139d
#
_entry.id   8770e3f44175c395ec30a38c91e4139d
#
_cell.length_a   1.000
_cell.length_b   1.000
_cell.length_c   1.000
_cell.angle_alpha   90.00
_cell.angle_beta   90.00
_cell.angle_gamma   90.00
#
_symmetry.space_group_name_H-M   'P 1'
#
loop_
_entity.id
_entity.type
_entity.pdbx_description
1 polymer ?
#
loop_
_entity_poly.entity_id
_entity_poly.type
_entity_poly.pdbx_seq_one_letter_code
_entity_poly.pdbx_strand_id
1 'polypeptide(L)'
;MDLIPQKFIDKHFPIWLGGYDASDEHEAPYYTQIQRTYYAVEQRGNYKDLVLYAFSGWGKNGGTPINIAAISVCPAADWMNVGDYYYTYDDINYFRDPYFRDKAGTYVNYYQFVPMRSKSYIPSEAYNGFLAAKGYTNSVMWNTGQYFIAGQQNYGVNAMLVFAQACNESAYGTSYFARNRYNLFGWNAVDSNPNEASRYSDLQYAIGMQMGVQLQYGYMTSKNRHTFYGDHLGNKGSGITVKYASAPYYGLQLAAVAYEFDKFSKNYNGELTDYNTTQIGLVTESGVNVRSAPNGNVLYQTGYATGYQKTYTVAVLGKSGDWYQIQSLDRVVNGHNGVDMSDRTAKIYNWEQSVGYISAQYVQLLNTKVTPIIPPSTAGEWRKDGVGWWYRFYDGTYPKSQWLQIPSNSENAWYHFNEQGYMDTGWLNDGGYRYHLGTADDGKMKVGWQTIEDDWYFFNTSGQLLTGWLHVGGQWYYSDATTGKMQTGWLTDGGNKYYLNPNGGNMLTGWQTVENGLYYLNNSGQIQTGWFQIGGLWYYGDTSTGQVQTGWLTEGGHKYYLNLDDGKMLVGWNQIDDEWYYFNLSGHLQTGWIHANGVWYYSAPDTGIMQTGFVDIDGNRYYLNPPGGNMITGWSQINGDWYIFNTSGHQLSGWVYTYGLWYYMDPTNQNKMATGWIMDTSGNQYFINADGTWR
;
A
#
# COMPACT_ATOMS: atom_id res chain seq x y z
N MET A 1 48.57 -4.68 21.18
CA MET A 1 47.29 -4.95 20.55
C MET A 1 47.31 -4.32 19.18
N ASP A 2 47.51 -5.14 18.17
CA ASP A 2 47.50 -4.61 16.81
C ASP A 2 46.06 -4.36 16.40
N LEU A 3 45.75 -3.09 16.21
CA LEU A 3 44.48 -2.65 15.64
C LEU A 3 44.34 -3.27 14.26
N ILE A 4 43.20 -3.90 13.96
CA ILE A 4 42.90 -4.34 12.59
C ILE A 4 42.86 -3.08 11.73
N PRO A 5 43.69 -2.97 10.67
CA PRO A 5 43.72 -1.78 9.86
C PRO A 5 42.35 -1.47 9.30
N GLN A 6 41.92 -0.19 9.33
CA GLN A 6 40.59 0.24 8.82
C GLN A 6 40.32 -0.26 7.39
N LYS A 7 41.36 -0.24 6.52
CA LYS A 7 41.26 -0.81 5.17
C LYS A 7 40.92 -2.31 5.11
N PHE A 8 41.29 -3.08 6.14
CA PHE A 8 40.92 -4.48 6.23
C PHE A 8 39.47 -4.61 6.68
N ILE A 9 39.04 -3.77 7.61
CA ILE A 9 37.65 -3.67 8.04
C ILE A 9 36.78 -3.28 6.85
N ASP A 10 37.09 -2.20 6.13
CA ASP A 10 36.32 -1.70 4.98
C ASP A 10 36.22 -2.72 3.83
N LYS A 11 37.28 -3.52 3.63
CA LYS A 11 37.33 -4.52 2.56
C LYS A 11 36.58 -5.82 2.89
N HIS A 12 36.60 -6.25 4.15
CA HIS A 12 36.11 -7.57 4.58
C HIS A 12 34.89 -7.48 5.47
N PHE A 13 34.55 -6.30 5.99
CA PHE A 13 33.46 -6.06 6.92
C PHE A 13 32.69 -4.77 6.59
N PRO A 14 32.12 -4.66 5.42
CA PRO A 14 31.51 -3.40 5.01
C PRO A 14 30.29 -2.98 5.84
N ILE A 15 30.22 -3.19 7.14
CA ILE A 15 29.09 -2.72 7.99
C ILE A 15 28.85 -3.61 9.22
N TRP A 16 29.88 -4.40 9.66
CA TRP A 16 29.59 -5.50 10.59
C TRP A 16 30.24 -5.40 11.99
N LEU A 17 30.52 -4.23 12.45
CA LEU A 17 30.84 -4.03 13.86
C LEU A 17 29.61 -3.40 14.51
N GLY A 18 28.73 -4.25 15.10
CA GLY A 18 27.46 -3.85 15.67
C GLY A 18 27.47 -2.48 16.29
N GLY A 19 26.64 -1.57 15.77
CA GLY A 19 26.40 -0.26 16.32
C GLY A 19 27.30 0.88 15.86
N TYR A 20 28.15 0.72 14.85
CA TYR A 20 28.89 1.82 14.26
C TYR A 20 28.00 2.63 13.32
N ASP A 21 27.73 3.86 13.68
CA ASP A 21 27.16 4.84 12.77
C ASP A 21 28.30 5.42 11.93
N ALA A 22 28.30 5.13 10.63
CA ALA A 22 29.32 5.63 9.70
C ALA A 22 29.32 7.16 9.52
N SER A 23 28.42 7.87 10.17
CA SER A 23 28.37 9.32 10.19
C SER A 23 29.31 9.98 11.21
N ASP A 24 29.92 9.20 12.11
CA ASP A 24 30.80 9.74 13.16
C ASP A 24 32.26 9.39 12.88
N GLU A 25 32.84 10.06 11.87
CA GLU A 25 34.24 9.89 11.46
C GLU A 25 35.27 10.38 12.49
N HIS A 26 34.87 10.91 13.65
CA HIS A 26 35.74 11.64 14.55
C HIS A 26 36.09 10.97 15.88
N GLU A 27 35.55 9.81 16.20
CA GLU A 27 35.90 9.06 17.41
C GLU A 27 36.51 7.68 17.12
N ALA A 28 37.67 7.64 16.52
CA ALA A 28 38.53 6.44 16.54
C ALA A 28 39.26 6.34 17.89
N PRO A 29 39.52 5.21 18.37
CA PRO A 29 38.90 4.43 19.43
C PRO A 29 39.86 4.16 20.57
N TYR A 30 39.42 4.32 21.77
CA TYR A 30 40.04 3.74 22.95
C TYR A 30 39.28 2.49 23.39
N TYR A 31 39.38 1.38 22.61
CA TYR A 31 38.74 0.13 22.98
C TYR A 31 39.78 -0.93 23.38
N THR A 32 39.97 -1.09 24.67
CA THR A 32 40.90 -2.06 25.21
C THR A 32 40.31 -3.44 25.50
N GLN A 33 38.99 -3.59 25.48
CA GLN A 33 38.31 -4.90 25.57
C GLN A 33 36.98 -4.87 24.80
N ILE A 34 36.97 -5.49 23.63
CA ILE A 34 35.76 -5.65 22.80
C ILE A 34 35.23 -7.05 23.03
N GLN A 35 34.07 -7.19 23.67
CA GLN A 35 33.30 -8.42 23.55
C GLN A 35 32.67 -8.41 22.16
N ARG A 36 33.14 -9.32 21.31
CA ARG A 36 32.60 -9.51 19.97
C ARG A 36 31.43 -10.49 20.01
N THR A 37 30.47 -10.30 19.13
CA THR A 37 29.48 -11.32 18.83
C THR A 37 30.20 -12.61 18.43
N TYR A 38 29.79 -13.71 19.03
CA TYR A 38 30.32 -15.03 18.77
C TYR A 38 29.22 -16.06 18.75
N TYR A 39 29.54 -17.23 18.24
CA TYR A 39 28.70 -18.42 18.31
C TYR A 39 29.28 -19.42 19.32
N ALA A 40 28.42 -19.96 20.17
CA ALA A 40 28.73 -21.08 21.04
C ALA A 40 28.01 -22.34 20.56
N VAL A 41 28.62 -23.49 20.78
CA VAL A 41 27.94 -24.77 20.52
C VAL A 41 27.39 -25.31 21.84
N GLU A 42 26.09 -25.41 21.94
CA GLU A 42 25.40 -25.81 23.15
C GLU A 42 24.52 -27.05 22.95
N GLN A 43 24.46 -27.89 23.95
CA GLN A 43 23.47 -28.97 24.00
C GLN A 43 22.14 -28.37 24.53
N ARG A 44 21.14 -28.33 23.69
CA ARG A 44 19.79 -27.85 24.03
C ARG A 44 18.75 -28.95 23.78
N GLY A 45 18.41 -29.67 24.86
CA GLY A 45 17.58 -30.86 24.73
C GLY A 45 18.31 -31.95 23.92
N ASN A 46 17.64 -32.44 22.89
CA ASN A 46 18.20 -33.47 22.00
C ASN A 46 19.06 -32.91 20.85
N TYR A 47 19.24 -31.58 20.79
CA TYR A 47 19.91 -30.90 19.69
C TYR A 47 21.27 -30.33 20.15
N LYS A 48 22.26 -30.44 19.27
CA LYS A 48 23.51 -29.71 19.34
C LYS A 48 23.28 -28.41 18.53
N ASP A 49 22.99 -27.31 19.24
CA ASP A 49 22.63 -26.03 18.63
C ASP A 49 23.83 -25.11 18.49
N LEU A 50 23.87 -24.38 17.37
CA LEU A 50 24.70 -23.19 17.21
C LEU A 50 23.95 -22.00 17.79
N VAL A 51 24.48 -21.40 18.85
CA VAL A 51 23.84 -20.34 19.61
C VAL A 51 24.60 -19.05 19.39
N LEU A 52 23.90 -18.04 18.86
CA LEU A 52 24.44 -16.70 18.69
C LEU A 52 24.41 -15.94 20.02
N TYR A 53 25.55 -15.44 20.45
CA TYR A 53 25.70 -14.48 21.52
C TYR A 53 25.97 -13.10 20.92
N ALA A 54 24.91 -12.32 20.74
CA ALA A 54 24.98 -11.00 20.16
C ALA A 54 25.07 -9.92 21.24
N PHE A 55 25.94 -8.94 21.02
CA PHE A 55 26.13 -7.80 21.91
C PHE A 55 25.73 -6.52 21.20
N SER A 56 24.95 -5.67 21.89
CA SER A 56 24.65 -4.33 21.42
C SER A 56 25.59 -3.33 22.03
N GLY A 57 25.92 -2.36 21.22
CA GLY A 57 26.41 -1.06 21.70
C GLY A 57 27.82 -1.10 22.26
N TRP A 58 28.53 -0.16 21.79
CA TRP A 58 29.71 0.37 22.38
C TRP A 58 29.25 1.25 23.54
N GLY A 59 29.51 0.84 24.76
CA GLY A 59 29.28 1.74 25.88
C GLY A 59 30.09 3.03 25.63
N LYS A 60 29.44 4.15 25.33
CA LYS A 60 30.09 5.46 25.44
C LYS A 60 30.73 5.48 26.81
N ASN A 61 32.03 5.69 26.89
CA ASN A 61 32.85 5.71 28.10
C ASN A 61 33.28 4.34 28.69
N GLY A 62 33.57 3.33 27.87
CA GLY A 62 34.20 2.10 28.35
C GLY A 62 33.31 1.13 29.14
N GLY A 63 31.97 1.26 28.96
CA GLY A 63 31.03 0.33 29.58
C GLY A 63 31.11 -1.09 29.00
N THR A 64 30.74 -2.09 29.79
CA THR A 64 30.65 -3.47 29.36
C THR A 64 29.56 -3.60 28.26
N PRO A 65 29.85 -4.24 27.12
CA PRO A 65 28.85 -4.51 26.09
C PRO A 65 27.66 -5.27 26.68
N ILE A 66 26.45 -4.83 26.36
CA ILE A 66 25.23 -5.49 26.85
C ILE A 66 24.95 -6.68 25.94
N ASN A 67 24.83 -7.86 26.51
CA ASN A 67 24.32 -9.03 25.79
C ASN A 67 22.84 -8.78 25.45
N ILE A 68 22.52 -8.72 24.15
CA ILE A 68 21.15 -8.48 23.66
C ILE A 68 20.47 -9.76 23.23
N ALA A 69 21.19 -10.83 22.99
CA ALA A 69 20.63 -12.09 22.54
C ALA A 69 21.55 -13.26 22.82
N ALA A 70 20.94 -14.39 23.21
CA ALA A 70 21.51 -15.72 23.20
C ALA A 70 20.48 -16.63 22.55
N ILE A 71 20.53 -16.76 21.21
CA ILE A 71 19.50 -17.42 20.41
C ILE A 71 20.08 -18.61 19.65
N SER A 72 19.38 -19.76 19.68
CA SER A 72 19.67 -20.90 18.81
C SER A 72 19.30 -20.56 17.38
N VAL A 73 20.26 -20.57 16.46
CA VAL A 73 20.04 -20.13 15.08
C VAL A 73 19.95 -21.27 14.07
N CYS A 74 20.56 -22.42 14.38
CA CYS A 74 20.50 -23.64 13.58
C CYS A 74 21.12 -24.82 14.34
N PRO A 75 20.99 -26.07 13.84
CA PRO A 75 21.86 -27.17 14.32
C PRO A 75 23.33 -26.83 14.13
N ALA A 76 24.21 -27.18 15.05
CA ALA A 76 25.65 -27.06 14.86
C ALA A 76 26.15 -28.10 13.86
N ALA A 77 27.22 -27.77 13.12
CA ALA A 77 27.87 -28.72 12.21
C ALA A 77 28.45 -29.94 12.95
N ASP A 78 28.65 -31.05 12.24
CA ASP A 78 29.18 -32.28 12.84
C ASP A 78 30.56 -32.06 13.44
N TRP A 79 31.42 -31.27 12.81
CA TRP A 79 32.77 -30.96 13.24
C TRP A 79 32.86 -29.95 14.40
N MET A 80 31.78 -29.30 14.78
CA MET A 80 31.68 -28.40 15.93
C MET A 80 31.38 -29.24 17.19
N ASN A 81 32.06 -29.00 18.30
CA ASN A 81 31.81 -29.73 19.55
C ASN A 81 31.08 -28.85 20.58
N VAL A 82 30.29 -29.46 21.42
CA VAL A 82 29.64 -28.78 22.54
C VAL A 82 30.70 -28.12 23.44
N GLY A 83 30.53 -26.84 23.71
CA GLY A 83 31.49 -26.02 24.46
C GLY A 83 32.45 -25.21 23.58
N ASP A 84 32.52 -25.45 22.27
CA ASP A 84 33.35 -24.67 21.37
C ASP A 84 32.74 -23.28 21.13
N TYR A 85 33.63 -22.32 20.82
CA TYR A 85 33.27 -20.93 20.46
C TYR A 85 33.84 -20.61 19.10
N TYR A 86 33.04 -19.91 18.29
CA TYR A 86 33.41 -19.54 16.93
C TYR A 86 33.06 -18.07 16.63
N TYR A 87 33.89 -17.48 15.76
CA TYR A 87 33.69 -16.14 15.20
C TYR A 87 33.53 -16.26 13.70
N THR A 88 32.75 -15.37 13.12
CA THR A 88 32.57 -15.32 11.66
C THR A 88 32.36 -13.87 11.23
N TYR A 89 32.69 -13.57 9.99
CA TYR A 89 32.45 -12.28 9.37
C TYR A 89 31.42 -12.35 8.23
N ASP A 90 31.09 -13.53 7.77
CA ASP A 90 30.19 -13.78 6.63
C ASP A 90 29.10 -14.81 6.92
N ASP A 91 29.04 -15.35 8.15
CA ASP A 91 28.17 -16.44 8.59
C ASP A 91 28.36 -17.75 7.79
N ILE A 92 29.48 -17.89 7.11
CA ILE A 92 29.86 -19.08 6.31
C ILE A 92 31.21 -19.63 6.76
N ASN A 93 32.21 -18.75 6.95
CA ASN A 93 33.55 -19.14 7.39
C ASN A 93 33.69 -18.89 8.89
N TYR A 94 33.95 -19.97 9.65
CA TYR A 94 34.03 -19.93 11.11
C TYR A 94 35.47 -20.06 11.57
N PHE A 95 35.82 -19.26 12.58
CA PHE A 95 37.18 -19.13 13.12
C PHE A 95 37.16 -19.32 14.63
N ARG A 96 38.28 -19.86 15.20
CA ARG A 96 38.44 -20.05 16.65
C ARG A 96 38.92 -18.80 17.36
N ASP A 97 39.41 -17.83 16.61
CA ASP A 97 39.88 -16.55 17.15
C ASP A 97 39.10 -15.36 16.62
N PRO A 98 38.94 -14.28 17.43
CA PRO A 98 38.16 -13.09 17.04
C PRO A 98 38.84 -12.24 15.97
N TYR A 99 40.04 -12.57 15.52
CA TYR A 99 40.79 -11.86 14.49
C TYR A 99 40.77 -12.59 13.14
N PHE A 100 40.03 -13.71 13.05
CA PHE A 100 39.78 -14.48 11.82
C PHE A 100 41.07 -15.05 11.20
N ARG A 101 42.03 -15.49 12.04
CA ARG A 101 43.33 -16.07 11.63
C ARG A 101 43.34 -17.58 11.65
N ASP A 102 42.64 -18.19 12.63
CA ASP A 102 42.52 -19.66 12.78
C ASP A 102 41.18 -20.12 12.25
N LYS A 103 41.11 -20.41 10.96
CA LYS A 103 39.88 -20.93 10.32
C LYS A 103 39.59 -22.33 10.83
N ALA A 104 38.47 -22.50 11.55
CA ALA A 104 37.98 -23.77 12.05
C ALA A 104 37.32 -24.63 10.96
N GLY A 105 36.50 -23.97 10.10
CA GLY A 105 35.78 -24.67 9.06
C GLY A 105 34.83 -23.75 8.31
N THR A 106 34.10 -24.38 7.39
CA THR A 106 33.00 -23.73 6.64
C THR A 106 31.71 -24.41 7.02
N TYR A 107 30.69 -23.64 7.33
CA TYR A 107 29.36 -24.13 7.64
C TYR A 107 28.35 -23.04 7.24
N VAL A 108 27.14 -23.46 6.85
CA VAL A 108 26.07 -22.52 6.51
C VAL A 108 24.89 -22.73 7.44
N ASN A 109 24.39 -21.66 8.01
CA ASN A 109 23.11 -21.69 8.67
C ASN A 109 22.01 -21.84 7.60
N TYR A 110 21.43 -23.05 7.54
CA TYR A 110 20.42 -23.38 6.54
C TYR A 110 19.27 -22.38 6.50
N TYR A 111 18.68 -22.03 7.65
CA TYR A 111 17.51 -21.15 7.73
C TYR A 111 17.82 -19.71 7.35
N GLN A 112 19.07 -19.27 7.52
CA GLN A 112 19.51 -17.93 7.14
C GLN A 112 19.79 -17.82 5.63
N PHE A 113 20.30 -18.89 5.02
CA PHE A 113 20.79 -18.89 3.64
C PHE A 113 19.91 -19.65 2.66
N VAL A 114 18.91 -20.42 3.12
CA VAL A 114 17.97 -21.05 2.20
C VAL A 114 17.23 -20.00 1.40
N PRO A 115 17.19 -20.12 0.06
CA PRO A 115 16.50 -19.14 -0.78
C PRO A 115 15.03 -19.06 -0.44
N MET A 116 14.48 -17.87 -0.43
CA MET A 116 13.02 -17.67 -0.30
C MET A 116 12.27 -18.26 -1.50
N ARG A 117 12.95 -18.44 -2.65
CA ARG A 117 12.47 -19.25 -3.78
C ARG A 117 12.69 -20.75 -3.54
N SER A 118 12.26 -21.23 -2.38
CA SER A 118 12.23 -22.64 -2.01
C SER A 118 10.89 -23.00 -1.38
N LYS A 119 10.61 -24.29 -1.22
CA LYS A 119 9.36 -24.74 -0.60
C LYS A 119 9.60 -25.15 0.85
N SER A 120 8.70 -24.75 1.73
CA SER A 120 8.51 -25.34 3.05
C SER A 120 7.52 -26.49 2.97
N TYR A 121 7.74 -27.53 3.75
CA TYR A 121 6.90 -28.71 3.84
C TYR A 121 6.24 -28.85 5.21
N ILE A 122 6.33 -27.83 6.06
CA ILE A 122 5.69 -27.80 7.37
C ILE A 122 4.17 -27.74 7.19
N PRO A 123 3.40 -28.68 7.77
CA PRO A 123 1.96 -28.75 7.60
C PRO A 123 1.23 -27.60 8.33
N SER A 124 0.03 -27.24 7.87
CA SER A 124 -0.74 -26.08 8.37
C SER A 124 -1.07 -26.17 9.87
N GLU A 125 -1.27 -27.36 10.38
CA GLU A 125 -1.58 -27.64 11.79
C GLU A 125 -0.43 -27.27 12.72
N ALA A 126 0.81 -27.36 12.23
CA ALA A 126 2.00 -27.03 13.00
C ALA A 126 2.06 -25.55 13.38
N TYR A 127 1.47 -24.66 12.57
CA TYR A 127 1.47 -23.21 12.82
C TYR A 127 0.74 -22.86 14.12
N ASN A 128 -0.48 -23.39 14.30
CA ASN A 128 -1.24 -23.20 15.53
C ASN A 128 -0.56 -23.85 16.73
N GLY A 129 -0.07 -25.08 16.56
CA GLY A 129 0.63 -25.79 17.61
C GLY A 129 1.88 -25.04 18.08
N PHE A 130 2.64 -24.45 17.16
CA PHE A 130 3.81 -23.64 17.50
C PHE A 130 3.44 -22.37 18.27
N LEU A 131 2.41 -21.63 17.83
CA LEU A 131 1.91 -20.47 18.55
C LEU A 131 1.47 -20.83 19.97
N ALA A 132 0.76 -21.95 20.13
CA ALA A 132 0.35 -22.45 21.45
C ALA A 132 1.55 -22.82 22.33
N ALA A 133 2.53 -23.55 21.79
CA ALA A 133 3.76 -23.93 22.50
C ALA A 133 4.58 -22.71 22.95
N LYS A 134 4.51 -21.61 22.20
CA LYS A 134 5.11 -20.32 22.57
C LYS A 134 4.23 -19.47 23.51
N GLY A 135 3.04 -19.94 23.88
CA GLY A 135 2.12 -19.23 24.79
C GLY A 135 1.22 -18.18 24.11
N TYR A 136 1.18 -18.14 22.78
CA TYR A 136 0.42 -17.12 22.00
C TYR A 136 -0.94 -17.65 21.54
N THR A 137 -1.73 -18.24 22.43
CA THR A 137 -3.06 -18.80 22.10
C THR A 137 -4.10 -17.72 21.72
N ASN A 138 -3.83 -16.45 22.02
CA ASN A 138 -4.66 -15.30 21.65
C ASN A 138 -4.11 -14.51 20.44
N SER A 139 -3.21 -15.10 19.67
CA SER A 139 -2.65 -14.52 18.45
C SER A 139 -3.71 -14.35 17.38
N VAL A 140 -3.68 -13.22 16.66
CA VAL A 140 -4.50 -13.08 15.44
C VAL A 140 -4.01 -14.00 14.31
N MET A 141 -2.79 -14.53 14.40
CA MET A 141 -2.24 -15.50 13.45
C MET A 141 -2.78 -16.91 13.64
N TRP A 142 -3.69 -17.13 14.60
CA TRP A 142 -4.35 -18.42 14.78
C TRP A 142 -5.13 -18.79 13.52
N ASN A 143 -5.01 -20.04 13.07
CA ASN A 143 -5.60 -20.57 11.83
C ASN A 143 -5.12 -19.90 10.53
N THR A 144 -3.94 -19.26 10.51
CA THR A 144 -3.39 -18.66 9.29
C THR A 144 -2.37 -19.53 8.56
N GLY A 145 -2.00 -20.70 9.07
CA GLY A 145 -1.00 -21.57 8.44
C GLY A 145 -1.27 -21.85 6.97
N GLN A 146 -2.52 -22.09 6.62
CA GLN A 146 -2.98 -22.26 5.24
C GLN A 146 -2.74 -21.02 4.35
N TYR A 147 -2.77 -19.80 4.89
CA TYR A 147 -2.52 -18.58 4.11
C TYR A 147 -1.04 -18.46 3.72
N PHE A 148 -0.13 -18.85 4.61
CA PHE A 148 1.30 -18.91 4.30
C PHE A 148 1.59 -19.98 3.25
N ILE A 149 0.99 -21.16 3.38
CA ILE A 149 1.13 -22.26 2.42
C ILE A 149 0.53 -21.87 1.05
N ALA A 150 -0.67 -21.29 1.03
CA ALA A 150 -1.28 -20.77 -0.20
C ALA A 150 -0.44 -19.65 -0.84
N GLY A 151 0.11 -18.75 -0.01
CA GLY A 151 1.05 -17.72 -0.46
C GLY A 151 2.31 -18.32 -1.10
N GLN A 152 2.86 -19.39 -0.53
CA GLN A 152 3.99 -20.12 -1.13
C GLN A 152 3.61 -20.71 -2.49
N GLN A 153 2.46 -21.36 -2.59
CA GLN A 153 2.00 -21.96 -3.83
C GLN A 153 1.78 -20.89 -4.91
N ASN A 154 1.13 -19.80 -4.54
CA ASN A 154 0.72 -18.75 -5.49
C ASN A 154 1.86 -17.80 -5.87
N TYR A 155 2.74 -17.45 -4.94
CA TYR A 155 3.72 -16.37 -5.14
C TYR A 155 5.17 -16.86 -5.13
N GLY A 156 5.39 -18.14 -4.88
CA GLY A 156 6.73 -18.72 -4.92
C GLY A 156 7.65 -18.24 -3.80
N VAL A 157 7.11 -17.98 -2.60
CA VAL A 157 7.90 -17.51 -1.45
C VAL A 157 7.76 -18.50 -0.30
N ASN A 158 8.87 -18.91 0.30
CA ASN A 158 8.92 -19.92 1.35
C ASN A 158 8.03 -19.57 2.55
N ALA A 159 7.05 -20.43 2.84
CA ALA A 159 6.04 -20.21 3.87
C ALA A 159 6.63 -20.14 5.29
N MET A 160 7.60 -21.00 5.62
CA MET A 160 8.27 -21.01 6.93
C MET A 160 9.00 -19.69 7.20
N LEU A 161 9.74 -19.19 6.22
CA LEU A 161 10.53 -17.96 6.37
C LEU A 161 9.62 -16.73 6.53
N VAL A 162 8.52 -16.66 5.79
CA VAL A 162 7.56 -15.55 5.93
C VAL A 162 6.76 -15.66 7.22
N PHE A 163 6.44 -16.85 7.68
CA PHE A 163 5.83 -17.04 9.00
C PHE A 163 6.78 -16.61 10.13
N ALA A 164 8.05 -16.95 10.04
CA ALA A 164 9.07 -16.50 10.98
C ALA A 164 9.18 -14.95 10.99
N GLN A 165 9.11 -14.33 9.81
CA GLN A 165 9.07 -12.87 9.69
C GLN A 165 7.82 -12.29 10.36
N ALA A 166 6.64 -12.84 10.10
CA ALA A 166 5.40 -12.41 10.72
C ALA A 166 5.45 -12.53 12.25
N CYS A 167 5.99 -13.64 12.78
CA CYS A 167 6.18 -13.84 14.22
C CYS A 167 7.06 -12.73 14.82
N ASN A 168 8.19 -12.44 14.19
CA ASN A 168 9.14 -11.43 14.69
C ASN A 168 8.57 -10.02 14.66
N GLU A 169 7.99 -9.60 13.52
CA GLU A 169 7.49 -8.23 13.30
C GLU A 169 6.22 -7.92 14.09
N SER A 170 5.38 -8.91 14.33
CA SER A 170 4.08 -8.72 14.97
C SER A 170 4.04 -9.16 16.43
N ALA A 171 5.18 -9.52 17.05
CA ALA A 171 5.22 -10.18 18.34
C ALA A 171 4.28 -11.40 18.38
N TYR A 172 4.46 -12.32 17.42
CA TYR A 172 3.61 -13.49 17.24
C TYR A 172 2.11 -13.16 17.06
N GLY A 173 1.82 -12.09 16.33
CA GLY A 173 0.43 -11.66 16.06
C GLY A 173 -0.27 -11.01 17.23
N THR A 174 0.44 -10.55 18.25
CA THR A 174 -0.15 -9.91 19.44
C THR A 174 0.03 -8.41 19.49
N SER A 175 0.85 -7.84 18.59
CA SER A 175 1.11 -6.40 18.55
C SER A 175 -0.17 -5.59 18.23
N TYR A 176 -0.17 -4.31 18.58
CA TYR A 176 -1.29 -3.40 18.27
C TYR A 176 -1.63 -3.37 16.79
N PHE A 177 -0.61 -3.28 15.91
CA PHE A 177 -0.84 -3.21 14.47
C PHE A 177 -1.35 -4.53 13.89
N ALA A 178 -0.88 -5.67 14.42
CA ALA A 178 -1.39 -6.97 14.02
C ALA A 178 -2.89 -7.11 14.34
N ARG A 179 -3.29 -6.75 15.57
CA ARG A 179 -4.67 -6.92 16.07
C ARG A 179 -5.67 -5.92 15.48
N ASN A 180 -5.25 -4.67 15.27
CA ASN A 180 -6.17 -3.60 14.92
C ASN A 180 -6.10 -3.21 13.43
N ARG A 181 -5.08 -3.67 12.70
CA ARG A 181 -4.84 -3.30 11.30
C ARG A 181 -4.48 -4.47 10.41
N TYR A 182 -4.43 -5.69 10.93
CA TYR A 182 -3.93 -6.90 10.26
C TYR A 182 -2.52 -6.72 9.66
N ASN A 183 -1.74 -5.78 10.20
CA ASN A 183 -0.40 -5.47 9.74
C ASN A 183 0.62 -6.32 10.51
N LEU A 184 0.93 -7.50 9.96
CA LEU A 184 1.87 -8.45 10.55
C LEU A 184 3.34 -8.09 10.29
N PHE A 185 3.64 -7.19 9.34
CA PHE A 185 4.97 -6.96 8.81
C PHE A 185 5.48 -5.52 9.03
N GLY A 186 4.79 -4.73 9.84
CA GLY A 186 5.22 -3.39 10.21
C GLY A 186 5.20 -2.35 9.07
N TRP A 187 4.49 -2.59 7.96
CA TRP A 187 4.48 -1.68 6.83
C TRP A 187 3.94 -0.31 7.17
N ASN A 188 4.71 0.74 6.78
CA ASN A 188 4.41 2.15 7.07
C ASN A 188 4.24 2.45 8.57
N ALA A 189 4.71 1.57 9.45
CA ALA A 189 4.77 1.83 10.87
C ALA A 189 6.01 2.67 11.16
N VAL A 190 5.82 3.97 11.35
CA VAL A 190 6.91 4.89 11.73
C VAL A 190 6.70 5.33 13.17
N ASP A 191 7.78 5.37 13.95
CA ASP A 191 7.73 5.72 15.38
C ASP A 191 7.16 7.12 15.62
N SER A 192 7.39 8.05 14.67
CA SER A 192 6.92 9.43 14.74
C SER A 192 5.40 9.58 14.47
N ASN A 193 4.78 8.65 13.75
CA ASN A 193 3.35 8.65 13.45
C ASN A 193 2.78 7.24 13.28
N PRO A 194 2.43 6.54 14.37
CA PRO A 194 1.85 5.20 14.32
C PRO A 194 0.55 5.10 13.51
N ASN A 195 -0.13 6.24 13.27
CA ASN A 195 -1.37 6.27 12.50
C ASN A 195 -1.16 6.09 10.99
N GLU A 196 0.07 6.21 10.50
CA GLU A 196 0.42 5.94 9.10
C GLU A 196 0.62 4.46 8.79
N ALA A 197 0.71 3.59 9.81
CA ALA A 197 0.85 2.16 9.60
C ALA A 197 -0.27 1.60 8.71
N SER A 198 0.11 0.82 7.69
CA SER A 198 -0.82 0.23 6.74
C SER A 198 -1.90 -0.60 7.43
N ARG A 199 -3.13 -0.50 6.92
CA ARG A 199 -4.26 -1.33 7.32
C ARG A 199 -4.59 -2.27 6.15
N TYR A 200 -4.83 -3.53 6.46
CA TYR A 200 -5.27 -4.54 5.50
C TYR A 200 -6.71 -4.97 5.80
N SER A 201 -7.41 -5.54 4.82
CA SER A 201 -8.76 -6.05 4.98
C SER A 201 -8.83 -7.23 5.94
N ASP A 202 -7.83 -8.10 5.84
CA ASP A 202 -7.70 -9.32 6.62
C ASP A 202 -6.25 -9.84 6.59
N LEU A 203 -5.99 -10.92 7.32
CA LEU A 203 -4.66 -11.51 7.42
C LEU A 203 -4.24 -12.26 6.15
N GLN A 204 -5.17 -12.85 5.41
CA GLN A 204 -4.85 -13.50 4.15
C GLN A 204 -4.36 -12.48 3.13
N TYR A 205 -5.05 -11.35 3.03
CA TYR A 205 -4.64 -10.25 2.16
C TYR A 205 -3.28 -9.67 2.60
N ALA A 206 -3.06 -9.47 3.91
CA ALA A 206 -1.78 -8.97 4.43
C ALA A 206 -0.61 -9.91 4.08
N ILE A 207 -0.79 -11.23 4.27
CA ILE A 207 0.21 -12.25 3.92
C ILE A 207 0.42 -12.29 2.40
N GLY A 208 -0.66 -12.24 1.63
CA GLY A 208 -0.61 -12.19 0.16
C GLY A 208 0.13 -10.95 -0.36
N MET A 209 -0.11 -9.78 0.22
CA MET A 209 0.62 -8.54 -0.10
C MET A 209 2.11 -8.64 0.25
N GLN A 210 2.45 -9.22 1.40
CA GLN A 210 3.85 -9.44 1.78
C GLN A 210 4.55 -10.34 0.76
N MET A 211 3.97 -11.49 0.46
CA MET A 211 4.60 -12.49 -0.42
C MET A 211 4.52 -12.10 -1.90
N GLY A 212 3.33 -11.69 -2.36
CA GLY A 212 3.06 -11.46 -3.78
C GLY A 212 3.48 -10.08 -4.29
N VAL A 213 3.65 -9.10 -3.42
CA VAL A 213 4.03 -7.73 -3.80
C VAL A 213 5.34 -7.33 -3.16
N GLN A 214 5.41 -7.26 -1.83
CA GLN A 214 6.56 -6.67 -1.16
C GLN A 214 7.84 -7.49 -1.34
N LEU A 215 7.78 -8.81 -1.12
CA LEU A 215 8.93 -9.66 -1.33
C LEU A 215 9.18 -9.90 -2.81
N GLN A 216 8.17 -10.29 -3.57
CA GLN A 216 8.33 -10.65 -4.99
C GLN A 216 8.89 -9.50 -5.83
N TYR A 217 8.39 -8.25 -5.65
CA TYR A 217 8.84 -7.08 -6.42
C TYR A 217 9.89 -6.23 -5.70
N GLY A 218 9.90 -6.25 -4.36
CA GLY A 218 10.80 -5.44 -3.57
C GLY A 218 12.17 -6.07 -3.39
N TYR A 219 12.21 -7.31 -2.90
CA TYR A 219 13.44 -7.91 -2.38
C TYR A 219 13.91 -9.15 -3.13
N MET A 220 13.05 -9.81 -3.92
CA MET A 220 13.34 -11.10 -4.53
C MET A 220 13.44 -11.07 -6.06
N THR A 221 13.55 -9.91 -6.68
CA THR A 221 13.74 -9.78 -8.12
C THR A 221 15.07 -9.11 -8.44
N SER A 222 15.82 -9.70 -9.38
CA SER A 222 17.08 -9.15 -9.86
C SER A 222 16.92 -7.78 -10.56
N LYS A 223 15.70 -7.42 -10.93
CA LYS A 223 15.37 -6.15 -11.60
C LYS A 223 15.34 -4.96 -10.65
N ASN A 224 15.15 -5.18 -9.36
CA ASN A 224 15.12 -4.09 -8.37
C ASN A 224 16.52 -3.84 -7.80
N ARG A 225 17.27 -2.98 -8.49
CA ARG A 225 18.67 -2.66 -8.16
C ARG A 225 18.88 -1.97 -6.80
N HIS A 226 17.80 -1.43 -6.20
CA HIS A 226 17.90 -0.66 -4.96
C HIS A 226 17.72 -1.50 -3.70
N THR A 227 16.95 -2.61 -3.78
CA THR A 227 16.60 -3.42 -2.62
C THR A 227 17.01 -4.88 -2.74
N PHE A 228 17.38 -5.36 -3.93
CA PHE A 228 17.82 -6.73 -4.14
C PHE A 228 19.29 -6.94 -3.76
N TYR A 229 19.52 -7.75 -2.74
CA TYR A 229 20.82 -8.20 -2.26
C TYR A 229 20.89 -9.71 -2.07
N GLY A 230 19.97 -10.45 -2.68
CA GLY A 230 19.76 -11.88 -2.57
C GLY A 230 18.39 -12.20 -2.00
N ASP A 231 17.86 -13.38 -2.34
CA ASP A 231 16.53 -13.85 -1.96
C ASP A 231 16.53 -14.78 -0.73
N HIS A 232 17.45 -14.58 0.18
CA HIS A 232 17.54 -15.28 1.47
C HIS A 232 17.46 -14.29 2.64
N LEU A 233 17.28 -14.75 3.86
CA LEU A 233 17.23 -13.88 5.03
C LEU A 233 18.52 -13.08 5.19
N GLY A 234 19.65 -13.78 5.19
CA GLY A 234 20.98 -13.19 5.14
C GLY A 234 21.38 -12.38 6.37
N ASN A 235 22.26 -11.39 6.14
CA ASN A 235 22.81 -10.48 7.13
C ASN A 235 22.95 -9.07 6.54
N LYS A 236 23.75 -8.19 7.13
CA LYS A 236 24.00 -6.85 6.56
C LYS A 236 24.83 -6.85 5.29
N GLY A 237 25.43 -7.97 4.95
CA GLY A 237 26.21 -8.13 3.72
C GLY A 237 25.42 -8.73 2.56
N SER A 238 24.43 -9.58 2.80
CA SER A 238 23.62 -10.22 1.74
C SER A 238 22.21 -10.56 2.25
N GLY A 239 21.30 -10.80 1.33
CA GLY A 239 19.91 -11.15 1.61
C GLY A 239 19.01 -9.96 1.85
N ILE A 240 17.75 -10.23 2.20
CA ILE A 240 16.74 -9.20 2.41
C ILE A 240 17.08 -8.28 3.58
N THR A 241 17.81 -8.77 4.59
CA THR A 241 18.21 -8.02 5.78
C THR A 241 18.99 -6.74 5.45
N VAL A 242 19.71 -6.71 4.32
CA VAL A 242 20.48 -5.52 3.91
C VAL A 242 19.62 -4.27 3.83
N LYS A 243 18.41 -4.38 3.29
CA LYS A 243 17.51 -3.22 3.05
C LYS A 243 16.18 -3.29 3.78
N TYR A 244 15.78 -4.47 4.27
CA TYR A 244 14.50 -4.63 4.94
C TYR A 244 14.49 -4.07 6.37
N ALA A 245 15.58 -4.27 7.12
CA ALA A 245 15.67 -3.85 8.51
C ALA A 245 17.00 -3.15 8.82
N SER A 246 16.98 -2.20 9.75
CA SER A 246 18.17 -1.54 10.28
C SER A 246 18.95 -2.43 11.26
N ALA A 247 18.25 -3.32 11.98
CA ALA A 247 18.86 -4.21 12.97
C ALA A 247 19.90 -5.15 12.35
N PRO A 248 21.12 -5.23 12.90
CA PRO A 248 22.22 -5.99 12.30
C PRO A 248 21.98 -7.51 12.31
N TYR A 249 21.24 -8.03 13.29
CA TYR A 249 20.98 -9.46 13.48
C TYR A 249 19.60 -9.89 13.00
N TYR A 250 18.89 -9.05 12.25
CA TYR A 250 17.52 -9.32 11.82
C TYR A 250 17.36 -10.67 11.12
N GLY A 251 18.20 -10.97 10.12
CA GLY A 251 18.15 -12.24 9.41
C GLY A 251 18.39 -13.45 10.30
N LEU A 252 19.29 -13.32 11.28
CA LEU A 252 19.56 -14.37 12.27
C LEU A 252 18.42 -14.56 13.26
N GLN A 253 17.74 -13.49 13.65
CA GLN A 253 16.52 -13.58 14.48
C GLN A 253 15.40 -14.33 13.76
N LEU A 254 15.19 -14.03 12.48
CA LEU A 254 14.21 -14.75 11.66
C LEU A 254 14.62 -16.22 11.45
N ALA A 255 15.90 -16.49 11.20
CA ALA A 255 16.43 -17.85 11.07
C ALA A 255 16.23 -18.66 12.36
N ALA A 256 16.41 -18.02 13.53
CA ALA A 256 16.16 -18.66 14.82
C ALA A 256 14.69 -19.03 15.00
N VAL A 257 13.76 -18.14 14.65
CA VAL A 257 12.32 -18.45 14.70
C VAL A 257 11.96 -19.57 13.73
N ALA A 258 12.53 -19.55 12.50
CA ALA A 258 12.33 -20.60 11.51
C ALA A 258 12.85 -21.96 12.02
N TYR A 259 14.03 -21.97 12.62
CA TYR A 259 14.60 -23.18 13.22
C TYR A 259 13.77 -23.73 14.39
N GLU A 260 13.32 -22.86 15.28
CA GLU A 260 12.44 -23.28 16.38
C GLU A 260 11.10 -23.81 15.87
N PHE A 261 10.57 -23.22 14.82
CA PHE A 261 9.34 -23.67 14.18
C PHE A 261 9.53 -25.05 13.53
N ASP A 262 10.63 -25.24 12.83
CA ASP A 262 10.95 -26.54 12.23
C ASP A 262 11.23 -27.63 13.29
N LYS A 263 11.91 -27.28 14.39
CA LYS A 263 12.03 -28.18 15.56
C LYS A 263 10.67 -28.60 16.13
N PHE A 264 9.73 -27.64 16.17
CA PHE A 264 8.37 -27.93 16.61
C PHE A 264 7.63 -28.85 15.63
N SER A 265 7.84 -28.67 14.33
CA SER A 265 7.22 -29.48 13.28
C SER A 265 7.54 -30.97 13.38
N LYS A 266 8.66 -31.31 14.04
CA LYS A 266 9.03 -32.70 14.37
C LYS A 266 7.93 -33.47 15.10
N ASN A 267 7.08 -32.80 15.87
CA ASN A 267 5.95 -33.43 16.54
C ASN A 267 4.94 -34.04 15.57
N TYR A 268 4.96 -33.62 14.30
CA TYR A 268 4.08 -34.11 13.24
C TYR A 268 4.77 -35.17 12.37
N ASN A 269 6.08 -35.08 12.15
CA ASN A 269 6.80 -35.90 11.16
C ASN A 269 7.95 -36.75 11.76
N GLY A 270 8.22 -36.60 13.05
CA GLY A 270 9.31 -37.33 13.72
C GLY A 270 10.70 -36.76 13.52
N GLU A 271 10.93 -35.95 12.49
CA GLU A 271 12.23 -35.30 12.16
C GLU A 271 12.03 -33.84 11.77
N LEU A 272 13.10 -33.07 11.59
CA LEU A 272 13.05 -31.72 11.05
C LEU A 272 12.46 -31.77 9.63
N THR A 273 11.39 -31.03 9.39
CA THR A 273 10.62 -31.13 8.14
C THR A 273 11.32 -30.42 6.99
N ASP A 274 11.90 -29.25 7.27
CA ASP A 274 12.46 -28.37 6.24
C ASP A 274 14.00 -28.35 6.19
N TYR A 275 14.68 -28.73 7.26
CA TYR A 275 16.14 -28.65 7.34
C TYR A 275 16.83 -29.41 6.20
N ASN A 276 17.69 -28.72 5.44
CA ASN A 276 18.44 -29.27 4.31
C ASN A 276 17.60 -29.88 3.15
N THR A 277 16.31 -29.57 3.08
CA THR A 277 15.44 -30.07 1.99
C THR A 277 15.72 -29.37 0.65
N THR A 278 16.28 -28.16 0.68
CA THR A 278 16.71 -27.42 -0.51
C THR A 278 18.22 -27.42 -0.63
N GLN A 279 18.76 -27.79 -1.79
CA GLN A 279 20.18 -27.60 -2.10
C GLN A 279 20.45 -26.12 -2.31
N ILE A 280 21.29 -25.53 -1.46
CA ILE A 280 21.66 -24.11 -1.54
C ILE A 280 22.90 -23.96 -2.42
N GLY A 281 22.78 -23.21 -3.50
CA GLY A 281 23.90 -22.78 -4.32
C GLY A 281 24.25 -21.32 -4.02
N LEU A 282 25.49 -21.04 -3.65
CA LEU A 282 26.01 -19.68 -3.50
C LEU A 282 26.60 -19.24 -4.84
N VAL A 283 26.03 -18.18 -5.43
CA VAL A 283 26.58 -17.57 -6.65
C VAL A 283 27.74 -16.67 -6.26
N THR A 284 28.94 -16.97 -6.75
CA THR A 284 30.19 -16.36 -6.33
C THR A 284 30.56 -15.08 -7.09
N GLU A 285 29.88 -14.84 -8.22
CA GLU A 285 30.15 -13.69 -9.10
C GLU A 285 28.87 -12.87 -9.37
N SER A 286 29.01 -11.58 -9.63
CA SER A 286 27.90 -10.73 -10.07
C SER A 286 27.72 -10.79 -11.59
N GLY A 287 26.49 -10.55 -12.09
CA GLY A 287 26.22 -10.46 -13.52
C GLY A 287 26.24 -11.82 -14.24
N VAL A 288 26.16 -12.93 -13.49
CA VAL A 288 26.10 -14.26 -14.12
C VAL A 288 24.75 -14.44 -14.83
N ASN A 289 24.79 -14.95 -16.05
CA ASN A 289 23.58 -15.18 -16.82
C ASN A 289 22.81 -16.40 -16.30
N VAL A 290 21.54 -16.21 -16.02
CA VAL A 290 20.55 -17.28 -15.86
C VAL A 290 19.82 -17.44 -17.19
N ARG A 291 19.72 -18.66 -17.69
CA ARG A 291 19.25 -18.98 -19.05
C ARG A 291 18.04 -19.90 -19.02
N SER A 292 17.29 -19.92 -20.11
CA SER A 292 16.11 -20.80 -20.30
C SER A 292 16.47 -22.29 -20.45
N ALA A 293 17.69 -22.59 -20.85
CA ALA A 293 18.26 -23.93 -20.99
C ALA A 293 19.80 -23.83 -20.93
N PRO A 294 20.55 -24.93 -20.78
CA PRO A 294 21.99 -24.95 -21.03
C PRO A 294 22.31 -24.30 -22.36
N ASN A 295 23.15 -23.26 -22.35
CA ASN A 295 23.47 -22.42 -23.53
C ASN A 295 22.26 -21.73 -24.23
N GLY A 296 21.07 -21.73 -23.61
CA GLY A 296 19.85 -21.09 -24.12
C GLY A 296 19.84 -19.57 -23.96
N ASN A 297 18.69 -18.97 -24.24
CA ASN A 297 18.48 -17.52 -24.11
C ASN A 297 18.67 -17.06 -22.66
N VAL A 298 19.23 -15.86 -22.49
CA VAL A 298 19.36 -15.24 -21.18
C VAL A 298 17.98 -14.79 -20.69
N LEU A 299 17.54 -15.29 -19.55
CA LEU A 299 16.32 -14.86 -18.86
C LEU A 299 16.58 -13.58 -18.07
N TYR A 300 17.64 -13.57 -17.26
CA TYR A 300 18.12 -12.43 -16.49
C TYR A 300 19.57 -12.64 -16.08
N GLN A 301 20.15 -11.61 -15.49
CA GLN A 301 21.48 -11.69 -14.88
C GLN A 301 21.37 -11.63 -13.36
N THR A 302 22.24 -12.36 -12.70
CA THR A 302 22.38 -12.32 -11.26
C THR A 302 22.93 -10.97 -10.80
N GLY A 303 22.29 -10.39 -9.84
CA GLY A 303 22.55 -9.15 -9.10
C GLY A 303 23.58 -8.15 -9.64
N TYR A 304 23.09 -6.96 -9.94
CA TYR A 304 23.92 -5.75 -10.06
C TYR A 304 23.92 -4.98 -8.74
N ALA A 305 24.49 -5.54 -7.68
CA ALA A 305 24.72 -4.72 -6.50
C ALA A 305 25.89 -3.77 -6.78
N THR A 306 25.60 -2.52 -7.03
CA THR A 306 26.60 -1.47 -7.08
C THR A 306 27.24 -1.34 -5.69
N GLY A 307 28.47 -1.85 -5.54
CA GLY A 307 29.36 -1.60 -4.40
C GLY A 307 29.33 -2.60 -3.25
N TYR A 308 28.27 -3.36 -3.01
CA TYR A 308 28.17 -4.29 -1.91
C TYR A 308 27.67 -5.64 -2.40
N GLN A 309 28.50 -6.65 -2.25
CA GLN A 309 28.31 -8.07 -2.43
C GLN A 309 27.97 -8.63 -3.81
N LYS A 310 28.86 -9.55 -4.15
CA LYS A 310 28.85 -10.34 -5.38
C LYS A 310 28.09 -11.66 -5.22
N THR A 311 27.61 -12.01 -4.03
CA THR A 311 27.13 -13.35 -3.70
C THR A 311 25.66 -13.32 -3.26
N TYR A 312 24.85 -14.21 -3.83
CA TYR A 312 23.50 -14.49 -3.37
C TYR A 312 23.21 -15.99 -3.56
N THR A 313 22.18 -16.48 -2.88
CA THR A 313 21.84 -17.90 -2.93
C THR A 313 20.80 -18.21 -3.98
N VAL A 314 20.81 -19.45 -4.47
CA VAL A 314 19.81 -20.01 -5.38
C VAL A 314 19.42 -21.41 -4.93
N ALA A 315 18.16 -21.78 -5.09
CA ALA A 315 17.70 -23.14 -4.87
C ALA A 315 18.08 -24.00 -6.08
N VAL A 316 19.02 -24.91 -5.88
CA VAL A 316 19.48 -25.83 -6.92
C VAL A 316 18.56 -27.04 -6.99
N LEU A 317 17.95 -27.25 -8.15
CA LEU A 317 17.00 -28.33 -8.41
C LEU A 317 17.70 -29.59 -8.96
N GLY A 318 18.76 -29.40 -9.75
CA GLY A 318 19.49 -30.49 -10.37
C GLY A 318 20.72 -30.00 -11.12
N LYS A 319 21.45 -30.93 -11.74
CA LYS A 319 22.64 -30.67 -12.57
C LYS A 319 22.47 -31.27 -13.94
N SER A 320 22.83 -30.53 -14.98
CA SER A 320 22.85 -30.98 -16.36
C SER A 320 24.18 -30.55 -17.02
N GLY A 321 25.11 -31.46 -17.14
CA GLY A 321 26.47 -31.16 -17.59
C GLY A 321 27.14 -30.11 -16.68
N ASP A 322 27.62 -29.03 -17.29
CA ASP A 322 28.24 -27.87 -16.60
C ASP A 322 27.26 -26.83 -16.11
N TRP A 323 25.97 -27.17 -16.04
CA TRP A 323 24.90 -26.27 -15.64
C TRP A 323 24.14 -26.81 -14.42
N TYR A 324 23.83 -25.92 -13.50
CA TYR A 324 22.80 -26.18 -12.48
C TYR A 324 21.46 -25.68 -12.96
N GLN A 325 20.43 -26.50 -12.84
CA GLN A 325 19.06 -26.08 -12.91
C GLN A 325 18.68 -25.47 -11.56
N ILE A 326 18.11 -24.28 -11.55
CA ILE A 326 17.76 -23.54 -10.35
C ILE A 326 16.30 -23.11 -10.40
N GLN A 327 15.71 -22.91 -9.23
CA GLN A 327 14.45 -22.19 -9.14
C GLN A 327 14.70 -20.72 -9.51
N SER A 328 13.99 -20.22 -10.49
CA SER A 328 14.20 -18.86 -11.01
C SER A 328 13.78 -17.80 -9.99
N LEU A 329 14.57 -16.75 -9.80
CA LEU A 329 14.18 -15.59 -9.01
C LEU A 329 12.92 -14.91 -9.58
N ASP A 330 12.96 -14.65 -10.88
CA ASP A 330 11.88 -14.04 -11.61
C ASP A 330 10.95 -15.10 -12.22
N ARG A 331 9.68 -14.74 -12.38
CA ARG A 331 8.70 -15.57 -13.10
C ARG A 331 9.17 -15.76 -14.55
N VAL A 332 9.09 -16.98 -15.03
CA VAL A 332 9.34 -17.29 -16.44
C VAL A 332 8.00 -17.45 -17.16
N VAL A 333 7.77 -16.64 -18.18
CA VAL A 333 6.53 -16.64 -18.97
C VAL A 333 6.92 -16.76 -20.45
N ASN A 334 6.43 -17.78 -21.14
CA ASN A 334 6.68 -18.04 -22.56
C ASN A 334 8.18 -17.97 -22.94
N GLY A 335 9.05 -18.51 -22.12
CA GLY A 335 10.51 -18.49 -22.31
C GLY A 335 11.19 -17.15 -21.99
N HIS A 336 10.45 -16.17 -21.52
CA HIS A 336 10.97 -14.87 -21.10
C HIS A 336 10.70 -14.66 -19.60
N ASN A 337 11.59 -13.97 -18.90
CA ASN A 337 11.31 -13.59 -17.53
C ASN A 337 10.21 -12.51 -17.52
N GLY A 338 9.16 -12.76 -16.77
CA GLY A 338 7.91 -12.03 -16.93
C GLY A 338 7.51 -11.11 -15.79
N VAL A 339 8.44 -10.67 -14.93
CA VAL A 339 8.05 -9.74 -13.86
C VAL A 339 8.01 -8.33 -14.40
N ASP A 340 6.81 -7.80 -14.53
CA ASP A 340 6.62 -6.38 -14.78
C ASP A 340 6.62 -5.64 -13.43
N MET A 341 7.60 -4.75 -13.26
CA MET A 341 7.76 -3.94 -12.05
C MET A 341 6.85 -2.70 -12.03
N SER A 342 6.18 -2.40 -13.13
CA SER A 342 5.40 -1.17 -13.26
C SER A 342 4.07 -1.21 -12.52
N ASP A 343 3.43 -2.37 -12.43
CA ASP A 343 2.09 -2.49 -11.89
C ASP A 343 2.03 -2.92 -10.40
N ARG A 344 3.11 -3.45 -9.84
CA ARG A 344 3.21 -3.95 -8.46
C ARG A 344 2.02 -4.78 -7.97
N THR A 345 1.37 -5.49 -8.87
CA THR A 345 0.27 -6.40 -8.53
C THR A 345 0.80 -7.80 -8.27
N ALA A 346 0.22 -8.50 -7.32
CA ALA A 346 0.58 -9.89 -7.06
C ALA A 346 0.37 -10.76 -8.31
N LYS A 347 1.42 -11.43 -8.76
CA LYS A 347 1.38 -12.32 -9.92
C LYS A 347 1.63 -13.76 -9.48
N ILE A 348 0.89 -14.68 -10.06
CA ILE A 348 1.09 -16.11 -9.79
C ILE A 348 2.47 -16.55 -10.27
N TYR A 349 3.20 -17.22 -9.39
CA TYR A 349 4.49 -17.82 -9.65
C TYR A 349 4.32 -19.32 -9.95
N ASN A 350 4.56 -19.71 -11.17
CA ASN A 350 4.50 -21.12 -11.54
C ASN A 350 5.84 -21.80 -11.22
N TRP A 351 5.85 -22.67 -10.24
CA TRP A 351 7.04 -23.38 -9.76
C TRP A 351 7.71 -24.27 -10.81
N GLU A 352 6.91 -24.89 -11.68
CA GLU A 352 7.40 -25.81 -12.71
C GLU A 352 7.95 -25.07 -13.93
N GLN A 353 7.32 -23.95 -14.31
CA GLN A 353 7.76 -23.13 -15.42
C GLN A 353 8.88 -22.16 -15.04
N SER A 354 8.91 -21.70 -13.78
CA SER A 354 9.89 -20.70 -13.34
C SER A 354 11.20 -21.36 -12.93
N VAL A 355 11.82 -22.02 -13.86
CA VAL A 355 13.16 -22.60 -13.72
C VAL A 355 14.16 -21.91 -14.65
N GLY A 356 15.42 -21.92 -14.22
CA GLY A 356 16.51 -21.35 -15.02
C GLY A 356 17.76 -22.22 -14.92
N TYR A 357 18.75 -21.93 -15.75
CA TYR A 357 20.02 -22.62 -15.78
C TYR A 357 21.17 -21.63 -15.56
N ILE A 358 22.05 -21.95 -14.62
CA ILE A 358 23.24 -21.17 -14.29
C ILE A 358 24.49 -22.04 -14.44
N SER A 359 25.59 -21.48 -14.95
CA SER A 359 26.83 -22.24 -15.09
C SER A 359 27.39 -22.67 -13.73
N ALA A 360 27.71 -23.95 -13.61
CA ALA A 360 28.20 -24.56 -12.36
C ALA A 360 29.52 -23.96 -11.85
N GLN A 361 30.32 -23.38 -12.76
CA GLN A 361 31.59 -22.73 -12.37
C GLN A 361 31.41 -21.50 -11.47
N TYR A 362 30.21 -20.90 -11.47
CA TYR A 362 29.89 -19.71 -10.67
C TYR A 362 29.03 -20.04 -9.44
N VAL A 363 28.81 -21.32 -9.13
CA VAL A 363 27.95 -21.75 -8.04
C VAL A 363 28.68 -22.70 -7.11
N GLN A 364 28.87 -22.27 -5.87
CA GLN A 364 29.37 -23.14 -4.79
C GLN A 364 28.17 -23.74 -4.06
N LEU A 365 28.11 -25.07 -3.96
CA LEU A 365 27.09 -25.73 -3.14
C LEU A 365 27.45 -25.60 -1.66
N LEU A 366 26.52 -25.15 -0.83
CA LEU A 366 26.75 -24.85 0.59
C LEU A 366 26.33 -25.98 1.53
N ASN A 367 25.42 -26.83 1.13
CA ASN A 367 24.87 -27.89 1.96
C ASN A 367 24.63 -29.16 1.13
N THR A 368 24.38 -30.26 1.79
CA THR A 368 23.95 -31.50 1.15
C THR A 368 22.43 -31.61 1.25
N LYS A 369 21.75 -31.62 0.10
CA LYS A 369 20.29 -31.77 0.05
C LYS A 369 19.88 -33.15 0.57
N VAL A 370 18.91 -33.19 1.47
CA VAL A 370 18.18 -34.40 1.86
C VAL A 370 16.80 -34.40 1.17
N THR A 371 16.23 -35.60 1.02
CA THR A 371 14.86 -35.71 0.51
C THR A 371 13.88 -35.18 1.57
N PRO A 372 12.98 -34.28 1.24
CA PRO A 372 12.00 -33.80 2.20
C PRO A 372 11.16 -34.95 2.74
N ILE A 373 10.83 -34.91 4.03
CA ILE A 373 9.84 -35.82 4.61
C ILE A 373 8.48 -35.26 4.18
N ILE A 374 7.99 -35.77 3.06
CA ILE A 374 6.62 -35.48 2.60
C ILE A 374 5.67 -36.27 3.50
N PRO A 375 4.63 -35.62 4.08
CA PRO A 375 3.62 -36.35 4.85
C PRO A 375 3.08 -37.58 4.09
N PRO A 376 2.60 -38.62 4.78
CA PRO A 376 2.14 -39.85 4.15
C PRO A 376 1.21 -39.57 2.99
N SER A 377 1.40 -40.28 1.89
CA SER A 377 0.64 -40.14 0.67
C SER A 377 -0.86 -40.17 0.94
N THR A 378 -1.56 -39.09 0.58
CA THR A 378 -3.03 -39.08 0.46
C THR A 378 -3.50 -39.87 -0.76
N ALA A 379 -2.65 -40.71 -1.33
CA ALA A 379 -2.98 -41.52 -2.50
C ALA A 379 -4.04 -42.56 -2.18
N GLY A 380 -5.07 -42.62 -3.01
CA GLY A 380 -6.23 -43.49 -2.85
C GLY A 380 -7.10 -43.46 -4.10
N GLU A 381 -8.29 -43.91 -3.97
CA GLU A 381 -9.27 -43.97 -5.06
C GLU A 381 -10.65 -43.49 -4.60
N TRP A 382 -11.35 -42.82 -5.51
CA TRP A 382 -12.74 -42.45 -5.31
C TRP A 382 -13.65 -43.66 -5.42
N ARG A 383 -14.60 -43.77 -4.50
CA ARG A 383 -15.64 -44.78 -4.46
C ARG A 383 -17.02 -44.12 -4.35
N LYS A 384 -18.03 -44.69 -4.98
CA LYS A 384 -19.42 -44.25 -4.88
C LYS A 384 -20.29 -45.46 -4.51
N ASP A 385 -21.17 -45.24 -3.57
CA ASP A 385 -22.22 -46.23 -3.20
C ASP A 385 -23.59 -45.56 -3.19
N GLY A 386 -24.60 -46.21 -2.56
CA GLY A 386 -25.97 -45.69 -2.52
C GLY A 386 -26.16 -44.45 -1.63
N VAL A 387 -25.16 -44.07 -0.84
CA VAL A 387 -25.18 -42.89 0.03
C VAL A 387 -24.48 -41.71 -0.62
N GLY A 388 -23.30 -41.92 -1.21
CA GLY A 388 -22.56 -40.84 -1.82
C GLY A 388 -21.14 -41.24 -2.24
N TRP A 389 -20.33 -40.21 -2.54
CA TRP A 389 -18.93 -40.38 -2.83
C TRP A 389 -18.10 -40.42 -1.55
N TRP A 390 -17.07 -41.29 -1.50
CA TRP A 390 -16.08 -41.36 -0.44
C TRP A 390 -14.72 -41.70 -1.02
N TYR A 391 -13.63 -41.38 -0.29
CA TYR A 391 -12.27 -41.61 -0.75
C TYR A 391 -11.59 -42.68 0.08
N ARG A 392 -11.11 -43.73 -0.57
CA ARG A 392 -10.40 -44.83 0.09
C ARG A 392 -8.91 -44.71 -0.15
N PHE A 393 -8.14 -44.56 0.92
CA PHE A 393 -6.68 -44.67 0.82
C PHE A 393 -6.26 -46.09 0.44
N TYR A 394 -5.09 -46.24 -0.19
CA TYR A 394 -4.60 -47.55 -0.58
C TYR A 394 -4.24 -48.46 0.60
N ASP A 395 -4.07 -47.93 1.80
CA ASP A 395 -3.96 -48.70 3.04
C ASP A 395 -5.30 -49.26 3.56
N GLY A 396 -6.40 -48.92 2.89
CA GLY A 396 -7.74 -49.35 3.23
C GLY A 396 -8.51 -48.42 4.16
N THR A 397 -7.89 -47.40 4.70
CA THR A 397 -8.55 -46.37 5.53
C THR A 397 -9.25 -45.32 4.67
N TYR A 398 -10.02 -44.43 5.29
CA TYR A 398 -10.74 -43.35 4.62
C TYR A 398 -10.85 -42.10 5.54
N PRO A 399 -10.94 -40.88 4.97
CA PRO A 399 -11.06 -39.66 5.73
C PRO A 399 -12.40 -39.51 6.42
N LYS A 400 -12.43 -38.95 7.65
CA LYS A 400 -13.66 -38.62 8.39
C LYS A 400 -13.48 -37.28 9.09
N SER A 401 -14.53 -36.46 9.08
CA SER A 401 -14.56 -35.13 9.74
C SER A 401 -13.31 -34.33 9.44
N GLN A 402 -12.87 -34.31 8.17
CA GLN A 402 -11.63 -33.63 7.80
C GLN A 402 -11.60 -33.16 6.36
N TRP A 403 -10.78 -32.16 6.13
CA TRP A 403 -10.40 -31.71 4.81
C TRP A 403 -9.28 -32.59 4.25
N LEU A 404 -9.38 -32.89 2.97
CA LEU A 404 -8.34 -33.61 2.24
C LEU A 404 -8.12 -33.00 0.86
N GLN A 405 -6.86 -32.78 0.52
CA GLN A 405 -6.49 -32.38 -0.83
C GLN A 405 -6.21 -33.61 -1.68
N ILE A 406 -6.99 -33.79 -2.73
CA ILE A 406 -6.92 -34.97 -3.60
C ILE A 406 -6.58 -34.52 -5.03
N PRO A 407 -5.63 -35.20 -5.72
CA PRO A 407 -5.37 -34.96 -7.12
C PRO A 407 -6.62 -35.19 -7.99
N SER A 408 -6.98 -34.20 -8.82
CA SER A 408 -8.10 -34.29 -9.75
C SER A 408 -7.69 -33.70 -11.09
N ASN A 409 -7.57 -34.52 -12.13
CA ASN A 409 -7.36 -34.13 -13.55
C ASN A 409 -6.33 -32.98 -13.76
N SER A 410 -5.09 -33.15 -13.28
CA SER A 410 -3.97 -32.19 -13.33
C SER A 410 -3.96 -31.06 -12.28
N GLU A 411 -4.96 -30.96 -11.40
CA GLU A 411 -4.97 -30.00 -10.28
C GLU A 411 -5.32 -30.69 -8.97
N ASN A 412 -4.74 -30.22 -7.87
CA ASN A 412 -5.12 -30.67 -6.54
C ASN A 412 -6.36 -29.91 -6.08
N ALA A 413 -7.44 -30.61 -5.75
CA ALA A 413 -8.67 -30.02 -5.23
C ALA A 413 -8.90 -30.41 -3.77
N TRP A 414 -9.46 -29.47 -3.00
CA TRP A 414 -9.86 -29.72 -1.63
C TRP A 414 -11.28 -30.26 -1.57
N TYR A 415 -11.48 -31.28 -0.70
CA TYR A 415 -12.74 -31.90 -0.38
C TYR A 415 -12.90 -31.98 1.13
N HIS A 416 -14.12 -31.93 1.62
CA HIS A 416 -14.45 -32.23 3.01
C HIS A 416 -15.21 -33.54 3.12
N PHE A 417 -14.91 -34.29 4.17
CA PHE A 417 -15.55 -35.56 4.45
C PHE A 417 -16.24 -35.47 5.81
N ASN A 418 -17.51 -35.92 5.86
CA ASN A 418 -18.31 -35.92 7.08
C ASN A 418 -17.88 -37.02 8.07
N GLU A 419 -18.54 -37.10 9.20
CA GLU A 419 -18.24 -38.10 10.25
C GLU A 419 -18.33 -39.53 9.77
N GLN A 420 -19.18 -39.82 8.80
CA GLN A 420 -19.35 -41.12 8.19
C GLN A 420 -18.27 -41.40 7.12
N GLY A 421 -17.55 -40.40 6.68
CA GLY A 421 -16.51 -40.50 5.66
C GLY A 421 -16.98 -40.24 4.23
N TYR A 422 -18.22 -39.74 4.04
CA TYR A 422 -18.72 -39.33 2.74
C TYR A 422 -18.30 -37.88 2.43
N MET A 423 -18.08 -37.62 1.16
CA MET A 423 -17.76 -36.29 0.63
C MET A 423 -18.94 -35.34 0.84
N ASP A 424 -18.71 -34.22 1.49
CA ASP A 424 -19.68 -33.15 1.63
C ASP A 424 -19.82 -32.34 0.33
N THR A 425 -21.01 -31.75 0.14
CA THR A 425 -21.36 -30.94 -1.04
C THR A 425 -22.22 -29.74 -0.64
N GLY A 426 -22.32 -28.73 -1.50
CA GLY A 426 -23.08 -27.50 -1.22
C GLY A 426 -22.46 -26.65 -0.13
N TRP A 427 -23.29 -25.97 0.67
CA TRP A 427 -22.84 -25.12 1.75
C TRP A 427 -22.37 -25.93 2.96
N LEU A 428 -21.16 -25.61 3.44
CA LEU A 428 -20.56 -26.22 4.63
C LEU A 428 -20.16 -25.11 5.62
N ASN A 429 -20.49 -25.29 6.90
CA ASN A 429 -19.93 -24.50 7.99
C ASN A 429 -18.92 -25.38 8.74
N ASP A 430 -17.66 -24.95 8.77
CA ASP A 430 -16.59 -25.67 9.44
C ASP A 430 -15.60 -24.68 10.05
N GLY A 431 -15.11 -24.97 11.27
CA GLY A 431 -14.12 -24.14 11.97
C GLY A 431 -14.52 -22.66 12.14
N GLY A 432 -15.84 -22.34 12.14
CA GLY A 432 -16.34 -20.96 12.25
C GLY A 432 -16.39 -20.22 10.92
N TYR A 433 -16.05 -20.88 9.81
CA TYR A 433 -16.10 -20.33 8.45
C TYR A 433 -17.16 -21.03 7.61
N ARG A 434 -17.58 -20.36 6.56
CA ARG A 434 -18.55 -20.88 5.61
C ARG A 434 -17.86 -21.15 4.28
N TYR A 435 -18.12 -22.34 3.73
CA TYR A 435 -17.55 -22.83 2.47
C TYR A 435 -18.66 -23.20 1.51
N HIS A 436 -18.36 -23.28 0.24
CA HIS A 436 -19.23 -23.93 -0.74
C HIS A 436 -18.44 -25.02 -1.46
N LEU A 437 -18.96 -26.22 -1.37
CA LEU A 437 -18.47 -27.42 -2.04
C LEU A 437 -19.32 -27.66 -3.27
N GLY A 438 -18.75 -28.12 -4.33
CA GLY A 438 -19.47 -28.31 -5.58
C GLY A 438 -20.75 -29.15 -5.46
N THR A 439 -21.26 -29.64 -6.57
CA THR A 439 -22.43 -30.49 -6.63
C THR A 439 -22.15 -31.90 -6.10
N ALA A 440 -23.17 -32.71 -6.01
CA ALA A 440 -23.10 -34.11 -5.52
C ALA A 440 -22.05 -34.99 -6.24
N ASP A 441 -21.69 -34.65 -7.47
CA ASP A 441 -20.67 -35.37 -8.25
C ASP A 441 -19.36 -34.61 -8.41
N ASP A 442 -19.25 -33.36 -7.88
CA ASP A 442 -18.03 -32.54 -7.94
C ASP A 442 -17.37 -32.42 -6.54
N GLY A 443 -18.11 -31.99 -5.52
CA GLY A 443 -17.68 -31.87 -4.12
C GLY A 443 -16.46 -30.98 -3.89
N LYS A 444 -15.93 -30.34 -4.93
CA LYS A 444 -14.73 -29.51 -4.84
C LYS A 444 -14.99 -28.20 -4.12
N MET A 445 -14.15 -27.88 -3.18
CA MET A 445 -14.15 -26.58 -2.52
C MET A 445 -14.03 -25.46 -3.56
N LYS A 446 -14.98 -24.52 -3.53
CA LYS A 446 -14.98 -23.36 -4.41
C LYS A 446 -14.07 -22.27 -3.89
N VAL A 447 -13.39 -21.58 -4.82
CA VAL A 447 -12.51 -20.45 -4.55
C VAL A 447 -12.75 -19.35 -5.57
N GLY A 448 -12.40 -18.11 -5.22
CA GLY A 448 -12.60 -16.94 -6.08
C GLY A 448 -14.09 -16.59 -6.22
N TRP A 449 -14.42 -15.89 -7.29
CA TRP A 449 -15.81 -15.54 -7.61
C TRP A 449 -16.61 -16.77 -8.04
N GLN A 450 -17.76 -16.96 -7.42
CA GLN A 450 -18.70 -18.04 -7.74
C GLN A 450 -20.12 -17.50 -7.83
N THR A 451 -20.85 -17.97 -8.83
CA THR A 451 -22.30 -17.76 -8.91
C THR A 451 -23.00 -18.99 -8.30
N ILE A 452 -23.79 -18.76 -7.27
CA ILE A 452 -24.55 -19.80 -6.58
C ILE A 452 -25.99 -19.31 -6.47
N GLU A 453 -26.94 -20.03 -7.08
CA GLU A 453 -28.37 -19.66 -7.10
C GLU A 453 -28.57 -18.20 -7.60
N ASP A 454 -27.92 -17.85 -8.71
CA ASP A 454 -27.93 -16.54 -9.36
C ASP A 454 -27.27 -15.38 -8.58
N ASP A 455 -26.79 -15.59 -7.37
CA ASP A 455 -26.07 -14.61 -6.57
C ASP A 455 -24.54 -14.81 -6.65
N TRP A 456 -23.79 -13.71 -6.63
CA TRP A 456 -22.34 -13.75 -6.61
C TRP A 456 -21.80 -13.79 -5.19
N TYR A 457 -20.83 -14.67 -5.00
CA TYR A 457 -20.08 -14.85 -3.74
C TYR A 457 -18.59 -14.86 -4.02
N PHE A 458 -17.80 -14.44 -3.06
CA PHE A 458 -16.35 -14.53 -3.17
C PHE A 458 -15.77 -15.37 -2.06
N PHE A 459 -15.03 -16.40 -2.47
CA PHE A 459 -14.30 -17.27 -1.56
C PHE A 459 -12.81 -17.00 -1.68
N ASN A 460 -12.11 -16.94 -0.56
CA ASN A 460 -10.67 -16.82 -0.57
C ASN A 460 -10.02 -18.11 -1.12
N THR A 461 -8.69 -18.11 -1.23
CA THR A 461 -7.94 -19.27 -1.74
C THR A 461 -8.01 -20.49 -0.82
N SER A 462 -8.43 -20.31 0.43
CA SER A 462 -8.74 -21.38 1.38
C SER A 462 -10.21 -21.83 1.34
N GLY A 463 -10.98 -21.34 0.38
CA GLY A 463 -12.39 -21.68 0.22
C GLY A 463 -13.35 -21.02 1.19
N GLN A 464 -12.89 -20.12 2.05
CA GLN A 464 -13.74 -19.44 3.04
C GLN A 464 -14.51 -18.30 2.37
N LEU A 465 -15.82 -18.24 2.61
CA LEU A 465 -16.68 -17.15 2.17
C LEU A 465 -16.22 -15.86 2.85
N LEU A 466 -15.94 -14.84 2.05
CA LEU A 466 -15.61 -13.53 2.55
C LEU A 466 -16.81 -12.60 2.55
N THR A 467 -16.91 -11.76 3.57
CA THR A 467 -17.97 -10.78 3.78
C THR A 467 -17.39 -9.39 4.03
N GLY A 468 -18.19 -8.35 3.84
CA GLY A 468 -17.73 -6.96 3.96
C GLY A 468 -16.97 -6.50 2.72
N TRP A 469 -16.02 -5.57 2.90
CA TRP A 469 -15.22 -5.03 1.82
C TRP A 469 -14.16 -6.00 1.32
N LEU A 470 -14.14 -6.23 0.02
CA LEU A 470 -13.24 -7.15 -0.68
C LEU A 470 -12.43 -6.38 -1.73
N HIS A 471 -11.11 -6.56 -1.73
CA HIS A 471 -10.25 -6.02 -2.77
C HIS A 471 -9.76 -7.14 -3.69
N VAL A 472 -10.32 -7.23 -4.89
CA VAL A 472 -10.08 -8.33 -5.82
C VAL A 472 -9.75 -7.78 -7.21
N GLY A 473 -8.65 -8.22 -7.80
CA GLY A 473 -8.26 -7.79 -9.14
C GLY A 473 -8.03 -6.27 -9.27
N GLY A 474 -7.64 -5.60 -8.19
CA GLY A 474 -7.43 -4.14 -8.17
C GLY A 474 -8.71 -3.33 -8.00
N GLN A 475 -9.86 -3.98 -7.78
CA GLN A 475 -11.16 -3.35 -7.57
C GLN A 475 -11.71 -3.68 -6.18
N TRP A 476 -12.49 -2.76 -5.62
CA TRP A 476 -13.20 -2.98 -4.36
C TRP A 476 -14.63 -3.45 -4.63
N TYR A 477 -15.08 -4.40 -3.84
CA TYR A 477 -16.44 -4.96 -3.83
C TYR A 477 -16.95 -5.01 -2.41
N TYR A 478 -18.23 -5.14 -2.23
CA TYR A 478 -18.83 -5.35 -0.93
C TYR A 478 -19.73 -6.56 -0.94
N SER A 479 -19.46 -7.49 -0.06
CA SER A 479 -20.34 -8.64 0.20
C SER A 479 -21.10 -8.43 1.50
N ASP A 480 -22.39 -8.71 1.48
CA ASP A 480 -23.25 -8.59 2.65
C ASP A 480 -22.68 -9.34 3.86
N ALA A 481 -22.63 -8.67 4.99
CA ALA A 481 -21.94 -9.17 6.19
C ALA A 481 -22.57 -10.47 6.76
N THR A 482 -23.83 -10.73 6.47
CA THR A 482 -24.58 -11.88 6.98
C THR A 482 -24.65 -13.01 5.95
N THR A 483 -24.98 -12.68 4.71
CA THR A 483 -25.23 -13.66 3.66
C THR A 483 -23.99 -13.97 2.82
N GLY A 484 -23.06 -13.01 2.73
CA GLY A 484 -21.91 -13.07 1.84
C GLY A 484 -22.23 -12.74 0.37
N LYS A 485 -23.46 -12.36 0.03
CA LYS A 485 -23.85 -11.98 -1.32
C LYS A 485 -23.23 -10.66 -1.73
N MET A 486 -22.63 -10.60 -2.92
CA MET A 486 -22.10 -9.38 -3.49
C MET A 486 -23.22 -8.34 -3.65
N GLN A 487 -22.98 -7.15 -3.14
CA GLN A 487 -23.89 -6.01 -3.23
C GLN A 487 -23.65 -5.18 -4.48
N THR A 488 -24.70 -4.52 -4.96
CA THR A 488 -24.67 -3.56 -6.07
C THR A 488 -25.50 -2.35 -5.73
N GLY A 489 -25.32 -1.22 -6.47
CA GLY A 489 -26.07 0.01 -6.23
C GLY A 489 -25.59 0.74 -4.98
N TRP A 490 -26.50 1.47 -4.34
CA TRP A 490 -26.16 2.26 -3.15
C TRP A 490 -25.88 1.39 -1.93
N LEU A 491 -24.74 1.65 -1.28
CA LEU A 491 -24.33 1.01 -0.04
C LEU A 491 -24.06 2.08 1.02
N THR A 492 -24.54 1.82 2.24
CA THR A 492 -24.14 2.61 3.43
C THR A 492 -23.37 1.70 4.35
N ASP A 493 -22.13 2.06 4.64
CA ASP A 493 -21.28 1.31 5.56
C ASP A 493 -20.41 2.26 6.40
N GLY A 494 -20.33 2.00 7.71
CA GLY A 494 -19.56 2.84 8.64
C GLY A 494 -19.97 4.32 8.65
N GLY A 495 -21.24 4.63 8.34
CA GLY A 495 -21.76 6.00 8.25
C GLY A 495 -21.42 6.73 6.95
N ASN A 496 -20.70 6.09 6.03
CA ASN A 496 -20.40 6.61 4.70
C ASN A 496 -21.29 5.95 3.64
N LYS A 497 -21.55 6.66 2.55
CA LYS A 497 -22.35 6.18 1.45
C LYS A 497 -21.46 5.96 0.23
N TYR A 498 -21.65 4.83 -0.42
CA TYR A 498 -20.88 4.36 -1.58
C TYR A 498 -21.82 4.00 -2.72
N TYR A 499 -21.29 3.91 -3.93
CA TYR A 499 -22.05 3.39 -5.05
C TYR A 499 -21.27 2.26 -5.73
N LEU A 500 -21.88 1.09 -5.74
CA LEU A 500 -21.34 -0.11 -6.35
C LEU A 500 -21.94 -0.28 -7.75
N ASN A 501 -21.10 -0.61 -8.72
CA ASN A 501 -21.53 -0.80 -10.11
C ASN A 501 -22.69 -1.81 -10.21
N PRO A 502 -23.87 -1.42 -10.73
CA PRO A 502 -25.01 -2.32 -10.80
C PRO A 502 -24.75 -3.61 -11.62
N ASN A 503 -23.86 -3.54 -12.59
CA ASN A 503 -23.57 -4.67 -13.48
C ASN A 503 -22.38 -5.52 -13.05
N GLY A 504 -21.44 -4.94 -12.30
CA GLY A 504 -20.17 -5.60 -11.96
C GLY A 504 -19.88 -5.69 -10.46
N GLY A 505 -20.64 -5.00 -9.60
CA GLY A 505 -20.47 -4.97 -8.15
C GLY A 505 -19.25 -4.21 -7.65
N ASN A 506 -18.34 -3.76 -8.52
CA ASN A 506 -17.17 -3.02 -8.11
C ASN A 506 -17.53 -1.60 -7.65
N MET A 507 -16.88 -1.12 -6.59
CA MET A 507 -17.02 0.23 -6.07
C MET A 507 -16.59 1.26 -7.11
N LEU A 508 -17.43 2.26 -7.32
CA LEU A 508 -17.17 3.36 -8.24
C LEU A 508 -16.51 4.54 -7.51
N THR A 509 -15.73 5.32 -8.24
CA THR A 509 -15.06 6.55 -7.79
C THR A 509 -15.21 7.65 -8.84
N GLY A 510 -14.91 8.89 -8.46
CA GLY A 510 -15.03 10.03 -9.37
C GLY A 510 -16.48 10.44 -9.61
N TRP A 511 -16.71 11.10 -10.73
CA TRP A 511 -18.03 11.57 -11.15
C TRP A 511 -18.92 10.41 -11.59
N GLN A 512 -20.13 10.34 -11.02
CA GLN A 512 -21.13 9.32 -11.35
C GLN A 512 -22.49 10.00 -11.56
N THR A 513 -23.17 9.57 -12.62
CA THR A 513 -24.59 9.93 -12.83
C THR A 513 -25.45 8.71 -12.47
N VAL A 514 -26.26 8.86 -11.45
CA VAL A 514 -27.14 7.80 -10.94
C VAL A 514 -28.56 8.32 -10.86
N GLU A 515 -29.50 7.66 -11.52
CA GLU A 515 -30.94 8.03 -11.49
C GLU A 515 -31.17 9.54 -11.80
N ASN A 516 -30.47 10.06 -12.81
CA ASN A 516 -30.46 11.48 -13.23
C ASN A 516 -29.82 12.46 -12.21
N GLY A 517 -29.27 12.00 -11.09
CA GLY A 517 -28.49 12.80 -10.15
C GLY A 517 -27.00 12.71 -10.44
N LEU A 518 -26.29 13.81 -10.37
CA LEU A 518 -24.83 13.87 -10.45
C LEU A 518 -24.24 13.74 -9.04
N TYR A 519 -23.24 12.90 -8.89
CA TYR A 519 -22.56 12.63 -7.61
C TYR A 519 -21.05 12.62 -7.80
N TYR A 520 -20.30 12.93 -6.76
CA TYR A 520 -18.85 12.71 -6.75
C TYR A 520 -18.46 11.78 -5.60
N LEU A 521 -17.78 10.71 -5.95
CA LEU A 521 -17.25 9.73 -5.03
C LEU A 521 -15.72 9.91 -4.96
N ASN A 522 -15.17 10.10 -3.77
CA ASN A 522 -13.73 10.29 -3.59
C ASN A 522 -12.94 9.01 -3.94
N ASN A 523 -11.62 9.06 -3.87
CA ASN A 523 -10.76 7.90 -4.19
C ASN A 523 -10.99 6.68 -3.27
N SER A 524 -11.64 6.87 -2.12
CA SER A 524 -12.07 5.79 -1.23
C SER A 524 -13.52 5.35 -1.50
N GLY A 525 -14.15 5.82 -2.59
CA GLY A 525 -15.52 5.51 -2.97
C GLY A 525 -16.61 6.21 -2.18
N GLN A 526 -16.25 7.08 -1.22
CA GLN A 526 -17.22 7.77 -0.36
C GLN A 526 -17.82 8.96 -1.09
N ILE A 527 -19.15 9.07 -1.03
CA ILE A 527 -19.88 10.20 -1.58
C ILE A 527 -19.43 11.51 -0.91
N GLN A 528 -19.26 12.56 -1.69
CA GLN A 528 -18.93 13.87 -1.16
C GLN A 528 -20.21 14.65 -0.88
N THR A 529 -20.29 15.23 0.33
CA THR A 529 -21.39 16.08 0.80
C THR A 529 -20.87 17.42 1.26
N GLY A 530 -21.71 18.46 1.25
CA GLY A 530 -21.26 19.82 1.53
C GLY A 530 -20.30 20.35 0.48
N TRP A 531 -19.47 21.33 0.83
CA TRP A 531 -18.48 21.90 -0.09
C TRP A 531 -17.29 20.96 -0.33
N PHE A 532 -16.96 20.73 -1.60
CA PHE A 532 -15.78 19.97 -2.00
C PHE A 532 -15.14 20.56 -3.27
N GLN A 533 -13.84 20.28 -3.46
CA GLN A 533 -13.06 20.84 -4.56
C GLN A 533 -12.48 19.75 -5.45
N ILE A 534 -12.67 19.86 -6.75
CA ILE A 534 -12.11 18.96 -7.76
C ILE A 534 -11.43 19.78 -8.86
N GLY A 535 -10.15 19.51 -9.11
CA GLY A 535 -9.41 20.23 -10.14
C GLY A 535 -9.31 21.74 -9.92
N GLY A 536 -9.39 22.19 -8.68
CA GLY A 536 -9.39 23.63 -8.33
C GLY A 536 -10.77 24.29 -8.39
N LEU A 537 -11.82 23.58 -8.79
CA LEU A 537 -13.20 24.07 -8.89
C LEU A 537 -14.04 23.57 -7.71
N TRP A 538 -14.90 24.42 -7.19
CA TRP A 538 -15.77 24.11 -6.06
C TRP A 538 -17.14 23.62 -6.51
N TYR A 539 -17.66 22.66 -5.75
CA TYR A 539 -18.97 22.04 -5.90
C TYR A 539 -19.63 21.89 -4.55
N TYR A 540 -20.95 21.72 -4.55
CA TYR A 540 -21.70 21.45 -3.33
C TYR A 540 -22.57 20.21 -3.50
N GLY A 541 -22.31 19.20 -2.69
CA GLY A 541 -23.16 18.02 -2.56
C GLY A 541 -24.19 18.23 -1.47
N ASP A 542 -25.44 17.94 -1.75
CA ASP A 542 -26.49 17.94 -0.73
C ASP A 542 -26.07 17.14 0.50
N THR A 543 -26.22 17.69 1.68
CA THR A 543 -25.68 17.10 2.90
C THR A 543 -26.36 15.79 3.31
N SER A 544 -27.55 15.50 2.80
CA SER A 544 -28.32 14.27 3.10
C SER A 544 -28.20 13.22 2.00
N THR A 545 -28.21 13.67 0.74
CA THR A 545 -28.21 12.76 -0.42
C THR A 545 -26.85 12.62 -1.07
N GLY A 546 -26.00 13.66 -0.98
CA GLY A 546 -24.74 13.79 -1.69
C GLY A 546 -24.90 14.20 -3.16
N GLN A 547 -26.13 14.41 -3.64
CA GLN A 547 -26.36 14.87 -5.01
C GLN A 547 -25.79 16.26 -5.19
N VAL A 548 -25.00 16.44 -6.25
CA VAL A 548 -24.42 17.76 -6.59
C VAL A 548 -25.54 18.74 -6.92
N GLN A 549 -25.54 19.84 -6.20
CA GLN A 549 -26.52 20.89 -6.36
C GLN A 549 -26.19 21.77 -7.56
N THR A 550 -27.22 22.35 -8.16
CA THR A 550 -27.14 23.35 -9.23
C THR A 550 -28.07 24.51 -8.94
N GLY A 551 -27.84 25.66 -9.57
CA GLY A 551 -28.65 26.88 -9.37
C GLY A 551 -28.29 27.61 -8.07
N TRP A 552 -29.26 28.35 -7.54
CA TRP A 552 -29.04 29.14 -6.32
C TRP A 552 -28.92 28.27 -5.07
N LEU A 553 -27.85 28.49 -4.32
CA LEU A 553 -27.59 27.86 -3.02
C LEU A 553 -27.45 28.93 -1.93
N THR A 554 -28.09 28.71 -0.80
CA THR A 554 -27.86 29.52 0.42
C THR A 554 -27.24 28.61 1.46
N GLU A 555 -26.01 28.93 1.86
CA GLU A 555 -25.26 28.13 2.83
C GLU A 555 -24.40 29.05 3.70
N GLY A 556 -24.36 28.77 5.01
CA GLY A 556 -23.56 29.56 5.95
C GLY A 556 -23.92 31.07 5.97
N GLY A 557 -25.16 31.47 5.62
CA GLY A 557 -25.61 32.87 5.53
C GLY A 557 -25.19 33.60 4.26
N HIS A 558 -24.57 32.91 3.31
CA HIS A 558 -24.17 33.44 2.01
C HIS A 558 -24.97 32.83 0.88
N LYS A 559 -25.16 33.58 -0.22
CA LYS A 559 -25.74 33.06 -1.46
C LYS A 559 -24.65 32.75 -2.47
N TYR A 560 -24.80 31.65 -3.14
CA TYR A 560 -23.94 31.15 -4.20
C TYR A 560 -24.77 30.80 -5.43
N TYR A 561 -24.14 30.68 -6.56
CA TYR A 561 -24.76 30.07 -7.73
C TYR A 561 -23.89 28.97 -8.28
N LEU A 562 -24.49 27.82 -8.44
CA LEU A 562 -23.86 26.61 -8.98
C LEU A 562 -24.36 26.46 -10.43
N ASN A 563 -23.42 26.29 -11.37
CA ASN A 563 -23.74 26.18 -12.78
C ASN A 563 -24.77 25.07 -13.04
N LEU A 564 -25.77 25.33 -13.85
CA LEU A 564 -26.87 24.38 -14.08
C LEU A 564 -26.43 23.09 -14.80
N ASP A 565 -25.39 23.20 -15.65
CA ASP A 565 -24.93 22.06 -16.47
C ASP A 565 -24.02 21.13 -15.73
N ASP A 566 -23.12 21.65 -14.87
CA ASP A 566 -22.06 20.90 -14.30
C ASP A 566 -21.88 21.07 -12.76
N GLY A 567 -22.67 21.91 -12.12
CA GLY A 567 -22.65 22.13 -10.66
C GLY A 567 -21.45 22.95 -10.14
N LYS A 568 -20.65 23.56 -11.00
CA LYS A 568 -19.51 24.39 -10.59
C LYS A 568 -19.97 25.68 -9.92
N MET A 569 -19.36 26.03 -8.80
CA MET A 569 -19.55 27.31 -8.14
C MET A 569 -19.03 28.43 -9.02
N LEU A 570 -19.90 29.43 -9.29
CA LEU A 570 -19.52 30.58 -10.08
C LEU A 570 -18.77 31.63 -9.25
N VAL A 571 -17.81 32.29 -9.90
CA VAL A 571 -17.03 33.41 -9.34
C VAL A 571 -16.95 34.55 -10.40
N GLY A 572 -16.76 35.79 -9.96
CA GLY A 572 -16.70 36.95 -10.85
C GLY A 572 -18.08 37.35 -11.38
N TRP A 573 -18.09 38.03 -12.51
CA TRP A 573 -19.32 38.43 -13.19
C TRP A 573 -19.94 37.28 -13.97
N ASN A 574 -21.20 37.00 -13.72
CA ASN A 574 -21.98 36.00 -14.43
C ASN A 574 -23.37 36.50 -14.76
N GLN A 575 -23.87 36.14 -15.94
CA GLN A 575 -25.22 36.39 -16.36
C GLN A 575 -26.12 35.19 -16.04
N ILE A 576 -27.16 35.40 -15.26
CA ILE A 576 -28.12 34.39 -14.82
C ILE A 576 -29.52 34.93 -15.10
N ASP A 577 -30.30 34.22 -15.90
CA ASP A 577 -31.65 34.64 -16.32
C ASP A 577 -31.67 36.09 -16.86
N ASP A 578 -30.71 36.40 -17.76
CA ASP A 578 -30.50 37.72 -18.39
C ASP A 578 -30.01 38.83 -17.46
N GLU A 579 -29.87 38.59 -16.17
CA GLU A 579 -29.40 39.55 -15.18
C GLU A 579 -27.94 39.29 -14.77
N TRP A 580 -27.16 40.37 -14.51
CA TRP A 580 -25.76 40.27 -14.10
C TRP A 580 -25.62 40.25 -12.59
N TYR A 581 -24.80 39.26 -12.11
CA TYR A 581 -24.46 39.09 -10.71
C TYR A 581 -22.93 39.01 -10.56
N TYR A 582 -22.43 39.47 -9.44
CA TYR A 582 -21.00 39.32 -9.10
C TYR A 582 -20.81 38.46 -7.87
N PHE A 583 -19.97 37.44 -8.03
CA PHE A 583 -19.57 36.56 -6.95
C PHE A 583 -18.09 36.78 -6.64
N ASN A 584 -17.73 36.93 -5.36
CA ASN A 584 -16.34 37.05 -4.98
C ASN A 584 -15.57 35.71 -5.21
N LEU A 585 -14.26 35.68 -4.92
CA LEU A 585 -13.44 34.46 -5.12
C LEU A 585 -13.86 33.28 -4.23
N SER A 586 -14.60 33.53 -3.14
CA SER A 586 -15.22 32.50 -2.32
C SER A 586 -16.60 32.07 -2.80
N GLY A 587 -17.05 32.57 -3.95
CA GLY A 587 -18.37 32.29 -4.52
C GLY A 587 -19.53 33.03 -3.88
N HIS A 588 -19.30 33.97 -2.92
CA HIS A 588 -20.39 34.70 -2.26
C HIS A 588 -20.93 35.79 -3.18
N LEU A 589 -22.24 35.79 -3.39
CA LEU A 589 -22.93 36.88 -4.07
C LEU A 589 -22.61 38.21 -3.37
N GLN A 590 -22.16 39.18 -4.15
CA GLN A 590 -21.86 40.52 -3.66
C GLN A 590 -23.03 41.44 -3.95
N THR A 591 -23.33 42.29 -2.98
CA THR A 591 -24.36 43.33 -3.07
C THR A 591 -23.78 44.68 -2.70
N GLY A 592 -24.47 45.79 -3.08
CA GLY A 592 -23.95 47.13 -2.87
C GLY A 592 -22.82 47.49 -3.82
N TRP A 593 -21.86 48.31 -3.38
CA TRP A 593 -20.71 48.71 -4.19
C TRP A 593 -19.67 47.58 -4.38
N ILE A 594 -19.34 47.32 -5.64
CA ILE A 594 -18.41 46.29 -6.06
C ILE A 594 -17.25 46.92 -6.84
N HIS A 595 -16.02 46.73 -6.40
CA HIS A 595 -14.83 47.14 -7.15
C HIS A 595 -14.22 45.91 -7.84
N ALA A 596 -14.34 45.89 -9.16
CA ALA A 596 -13.81 44.78 -9.95
C ALA A 596 -13.06 45.31 -11.18
N ASN A 597 -11.89 44.74 -11.48
CA ASN A 597 -11.04 45.15 -12.61
C ASN A 597 -10.72 46.66 -12.68
N GLY A 598 -10.60 47.29 -11.53
CA GLY A 598 -10.25 48.72 -11.43
C GLY A 598 -11.39 49.69 -11.60
N VAL A 599 -12.65 49.22 -11.73
CA VAL A 599 -13.86 50.04 -11.86
C VAL A 599 -14.93 49.68 -10.82
N TRP A 600 -15.78 50.61 -10.52
CA TRP A 600 -16.89 50.44 -9.57
C TRP A 600 -18.16 50.06 -10.27
N TYR A 601 -18.92 49.18 -9.66
CA TYR A 601 -20.26 48.73 -10.03
C TYR A 601 -21.14 48.78 -8.79
N TYR A 602 -22.44 48.74 -8.97
CA TYR A 602 -23.40 48.65 -7.88
C TYR A 602 -24.43 47.55 -8.15
N SER A 603 -24.55 46.63 -7.21
CA SER A 603 -25.62 45.61 -7.24
C SER A 603 -26.67 45.92 -6.18
N ALA A 604 -27.93 45.71 -6.51
CA ALA A 604 -29.05 45.91 -5.60
C ALA A 604 -28.87 45.10 -4.30
N PRO A 605 -29.04 45.71 -3.12
CA PRO A 605 -28.77 45.03 -1.83
C PRO A 605 -29.67 43.83 -1.55
N ASP A 606 -30.88 43.81 -2.08
CA ASP A 606 -31.87 42.75 -1.86
C ASP A 606 -31.77 41.61 -2.85
N THR A 607 -31.43 41.91 -4.11
CA THR A 607 -31.38 40.91 -5.19
C THR A 607 -30.00 40.52 -5.60
N GLY A 608 -29.00 41.40 -5.48
CA GLY A 608 -27.65 41.23 -6.01
C GLY A 608 -27.53 41.57 -7.51
N ILE A 609 -28.62 42.00 -8.16
CA ILE A 609 -28.63 42.32 -9.58
C ILE A 609 -27.84 43.61 -9.84
N MET A 610 -26.92 43.56 -10.80
CA MET A 610 -26.15 44.74 -11.24
C MET A 610 -27.07 45.83 -11.74
N GLN A 611 -26.91 47.04 -11.21
CA GLN A 611 -27.69 48.17 -11.61
C GLN A 611 -27.06 48.92 -12.78
N THR A 612 -27.90 49.54 -13.61
CA THR A 612 -27.45 50.37 -14.71
C THR A 612 -28.30 51.63 -14.77
N GLY A 613 -27.83 52.69 -15.45
CA GLY A 613 -28.50 53.97 -15.55
C GLY A 613 -28.32 54.86 -14.31
N PHE A 614 -29.22 55.78 -14.07
CA PHE A 614 -29.21 56.61 -12.88
C PHE A 614 -29.72 55.85 -11.67
N VAL A 615 -28.94 55.86 -10.59
CA VAL A 615 -29.29 55.24 -9.29
C VAL A 615 -29.05 56.24 -8.16
N ASP A 616 -29.93 56.25 -7.20
CA ASP A 616 -29.84 57.06 -5.98
C ASP A 616 -29.42 56.11 -4.80
N ILE A 617 -28.25 56.41 -4.22
CA ILE A 617 -27.67 55.58 -3.18
C ILE A 617 -27.20 56.50 -2.05
N ASP A 618 -27.68 56.29 -0.83
CA ASP A 618 -27.32 57.06 0.37
C ASP A 618 -27.40 58.60 0.15
N GLY A 619 -28.43 59.05 -0.55
CA GLY A 619 -28.68 60.48 -0.82
C GLY A 619 -27.81 61.07 -1.94
N ASN A 620 -26.98 60.30 -2.59
CA ASN A 620 -26.20 60.73 -3.75
C ASN A 620 -26.67 60.01 -5.01
N ARG A 621 -26.66 60.74 -6.13
CA ARG A 621 -27.02 60.17 -7.43
C ARG A 621 -25.80 59.82 -8.23
N TYR A 622 -25.81 58.61 -8.81
CA TYR A 622 -24.76 58.04 -9.64
C TYR A 622 -25.30 57.71 -11.03
N TYR A 623 -24.39 57.49 -11.97
CA TYR A 623 -24.74 56.89 -13.25
C TYR A 623 -23.86 55.68 -13.50
N LEU A 624 -24.52 54.55 -13.70
CA LEU A 624 -23.92 53.26 -14.02
C LEU A 624 -24.13 52.99 -15.51
N ASN A 625 -23.07 52.94 -16.26
CA ASN A 625 -23.11 52.98 -17.73
C ASN A 625 -23.73 51.72 -18.36
N PRO A 626 -24.92 51.80 -18.99
CA PRO A 626 -25.51 50.67 -19.67
C PRO A 626 -24.74 50.29 -20.94
N PRO A 627 -24.65 48.96 -21.30
CA PRO A 627 -25.14 47.80 -20.52
C PRO A 627 -24.11 47.31 -19.50
N GLY A 628 -22.92 47.88 -19.42
CA GLY A 628 -21.78 47.38 -18.69
C GLY A 628 -21.81 47.60 -17.17
N GLY A 629 -22.67 48.50 -16.65
CA GLY A 629 -22.83 48.76 -15.22
C GLY A 629 -21.68 49.50 -14.53
N ASN A 630 -20.64 49.89 -15.24
CA ASN A 630 -19.50 50.61 -14.66
C ASN A 630 -19.87 52.05 -14.25
N MET A 631 -19.52 52.48 -13.04
CA MET A 631 -19.72 53.80 -12.50
C MET A 631 -18.98 54.85 -13.32
N ILE A 632 -19.67 55.91 -13.70
CA ILE A 632 -19.11 57.03 -14.42
C ILE A 632 -18.55 58.09 -13.47
N THR A 633 -17.45 58.70 -13.86
CA THR A 633 -16.82 59.84 -13.20
C THR A 633 -16.47 60.91 -14.25
N GLY A 634 -16.38 62.18 -13.84
CA GLY A 634 -16.06 63.28 -14.76
C GLY A 634 -17.24 63.66 -15.65
N TRP A 635 -16.97 64.35 -16.78
CA TRP A 635 -17.99 64.74 -17.76
C TRP A 635 -18.49 63.56 -18.57
N SER A 636 -19.83 63.48 -18.70
CA SER A 636 -20.42 62.39 -19.49
C SER A 636 -21.69 62.92 -20.20
N GLN A 637 -21.81 62.54 -21.48
CA GLN A 637 -23.01 62.84 -22.25
C GLN A 637 -23.94 61.59 -22.18
N ILE A 638 -25.14 61.81 -21.62
CA ILE A 638 -26.11 60.73 -21.39
C ILE A 638 -27.40 61.15 -22.09
N ASN A 639 -27.88 60.36 -23.05
CA ASN A 639 -29.08 60.65 -23.87
C ASN A 639 -29.04 62.02 -24.52
N GLY A 640 -27.85 62.51 -24.86
CA GLY A 640 -27.69 63.82 -25.50
C GLY A 640 -27.46 65.01 -24.54
N ASP A 641 -27.66 64.82 -23.25
CA ASP A 641 -27.45 65.84 -22.20
C ASP A 641 -26.10 65.63 -21.50
N TRP A 642 -25.43 66.73 -21.11
CA TRP A 642 -24.19 66.68 -20.36
C TRP A 642 -24.41 66.70 -18.86
N TYR A 643 -23.69 65.84 -18.19
CA TYR A 643 -23.66 65.71 -16.74
C TYR A 643 -22.20 65.67 -16.28
N ILE A 644 -21.95 65.98 -15.03
CA ILE A 644 -20.63 65.86 -14.42
C ILE A 644 -20.76 65.11 -13.09
N PHE A 645 -19.82 64.17 -12.90
CA PHE A 645 -19.73 63.39 -11.69
C PHE A 645 -18.37 63.65 -11.03
N ASN A 646 -18.33 63.73 -9.72
CA ASN A 646 -17.03 63.79 -9.00
C ASN A 646 -16.24 62.48 -9.07
N THR A 647 -15.02 62.46 -8.48
CA THR A 647 -14.17 61.29 -8.47
C THR A 647 -14.77 60.10 -7.67
N SER A 648 -15.74 60.34 -6.79
CA SER A 648 -16.50 59.32 -6.09
C SER A 648 -17.78 58.89 -6.84
N GLY A 649 -18.01 59.41 -8.06
CA GLY A 649 -19.16 59.07 -8.88
C GLY A 649 -20.43 59.85 -8.54
N HIS A 650 -20.42 60.78 -7.57
CA HIS A 650 -21.63 61.61 -7.24
C HIS A 650 -21.87 62.56 -8.32
N GLN A 651 -23.12 62.60 -8.81
CA GLN A 651 -23.62 63.64 -9.72
C GLN A 651 -23.53 65.03 -9.05
N LEU A 652 -22.84 65.93 -9.70
CA LEU A 652 -22.73 67.30 -9.19
C LEU A 652 -23.94 68.12 -9.58
N SER A 653 -24.32 69.12 -8.73
CA SER A 653 -25.48 69.97 -8.84
C SER A 653 -25.09 71.41 -8.57
N GLY A 654 -25.79 72.38 -9.21
CA GLY A 654 -25.49 73.78 -9.04
C GLY A 654 -24.21 74.23 -9.75
N TRP A 655 -23.50 75.18 -9.19
CA TRP A 655 -22.27 75.71 -9.77
C TRP A 655 -21.11 74.79 -9.59
N VAL A 656 -20.46 74.40 -10.70
CA VAL A 656 -19.29 73.51 -10.73
C VAL A 656 -18.11 74.21 -11.42
N TYR A 657 -17.00 74.30 -10.72
CA TYR A 657 -15.75 74.84 -11.29
C TYR A 657 -14.81 73.68 -11.67
N THR A 658 -14.50 73.55 -12.95
CA THR A 658 -13.62 72.47 -13.44
C THR A 658 -12.92 72.95 -14.72
N TYR A 659 -11.65 72.49 -14.93
CA TYR A 659 -10.77 72.85 -16.03
C TYR A 659 -10.67 74.42 -16.21
N GLY A 660 -10.75 75.16 -15.09
CA GLY A 660 -10.60 76.63 -15.10
C GLY A 660 -11.83 77.43 -15.52
N LEU A 661 -12.97 76.76 -15.66
CA LEU A 661 -14.26 77.34 -16.12
C LEU A 661 -15.39 76.92 -15.18
N TRP A 662 -16.43 77.83 -15.12
CA TRP A 662 -17.64 77.60 -14.38
C TRP A 662 -18.71 77.01 -15.28
N TYR A 663 -19.44 76.03 -14.76
CA TYR A 663 -20.63 75.44 -15.38
C TYR A 663 -21.77 75.41 -14.37
N TYR A 664 -23.03 75.45 -14.84
CA TYR A 664 -24.18 75.30 -13.98
C TYR A 664 -24.92 74.00 -14.28
N MET A 665 -24.98 73.12 -13.28
CA MET A 665 -25.71 71.89 -13.34
C MET A 665 -27.10 72.13 -12.73
N ASP A 666 -28.10 72.20 -13.54
CA ASP A 666 -29.42 72.67 -13.15
C ASP A 666 -30.15 71.74 -12.20
N PRO A 667 -30.28 72.10 -10.90
CA PRO A 667 -30.94 71.23 -9.90
C PRO A 667 -32.42 70.98 -10.21
N THR A 668 -33.08 71.87 -10.96
CA THR A 668 -34.49 71.74 -11.33
C THR A 668 -34.69 70.84 -12.54
N ASN A 669 -33.60 70.56 -13.30
CA ASN A 669 -33.64 69.78 -14.51
C ASN A 669 -32.65 68.55 -14.40
N GLN A 670 -32.79 67.78 -13.36
CA GLN A 670 -32.02 66.57 -13.13
C GLN A 670 -30.49 66.77 -13.13
N ASN A 671 -30.00 67.97 -12.78
CA ASN A 671 -28.60 68.38 -12.82
C ASN A 671 -27.96 68.24 -14.22
N LYS A 672 -28.71 68.49 -15.27
CA LYS A 672 -28.18 68.66 -16.64
C LYS A 672 -27.36 69.92 -16.72
N MET A 673 -26.31 69.92 -17.52
CA MET A 673 -25.57 71.12 -17.83
C MET A 673 -26.52 72.13 -18.51
N ALA A 674 -26.64 73.26 -17.90
CA ALA A 674 -27.49 74.32 -18.44
C ALA A 674 -26.79 75.10 -19.56
N THR A 675 -27.61 75.65 -20.49
CA THR A 675 -27.21 76.63 -21.50
C THR A 675 -28.28 77.71 -21.61
N GLY A 676 -27.92 78.92 -22.07
CA GLY A 676 -28.84 80.04 -22.14
C GLY A 676 -29.10 80.73 -20.78
N TRP A 677 -30.24 81.34 -20.62
CA TRP A 677 -30.58 82.01 -19.37
C TRP A 677 -31.02 81.02 -18.29
N ILE A 678 -30.37 81.12 -17.15
CA ILE A 678 -30.73 80.37 -15.96
C ILE A 678 -31.03 81.30 -14.78
N MET A 679 -31.72 80.74 -13.78
CA MET A 679 -31.85 81.34 -12.45
C MET A 679 -31.23 80.32 -11.45
N ASP A 680 -30.27 80.80 -10.69
CA ASP A 680 -29.64 79.88 -9.66
C ASP A 680 -30.58 79.75 -8.45
N THR A 681 -30.20 78.85 -7.54
CA THR A 681 -30.96 78.54 -6.32
C THR A 681 -31.07 79.78 -5.36
N SER A 682 -30.28 80.80 -5.56
CA SER A 682 -30.33 82.04 -4.80
C SER A 682 -31.17 83.14 -5.49
N GLY A 683 -31.74 82.84 -6.66
CA GLY A 683 -32.58 83.75 -7.44
C GLY A 683 -31.83 84.71 -8.35
N ASN A 684 -30.52 84.52 -8.54
CA ASN A 684 -29.74 85.34 -9.45
C ASN A 684 -29.81 84.80 -10.88
N GLN A 685 -29.85 85.69 -11.86
CA GLN A 685 -29.89 85.34 -13.28
C GLN A 685 -28.49 85.35 -13.89
N TYR A 686 -28.18 84.31 -14.65
CA TYR A 686 -26.92 84.18 -15.37
C TYR A 686 -27.16 83.67 -16.79
N PHE A 687 -26.30 84.07 -17.70
CA PHE A 687 -26.34 83.57 -19.07
C PHE A 687 -25.18 82.55 -19.23
N ILE A 688 -25.49 81.32 -19.57
CA ILE A 688 -24.55 80.21 -19.80
C ILE A 688 -24.35 80.08 -21.32
N ASN A 689 -23.15 80.06 -21.79
CA ASN A 689 -22.79 79.84 -23.19
C ASN A 689 -23.34 78.53 -23.78
N ALA A 690 -23.39 78.43 -25.11
CA ALA A 690 -23.83 77.18 -25.77
C ALA A 690 -22.95 75.99 -25.52
N ASP A 691 -21.65 76.21 -25.11
CA ASP A 691 -20.72 75.19 -24.67
C ASP A 691 -20.86 74.86 -23.18
N GLY A 692 -21.85 75.44 -22.49
CA GLY A 692 -22.07 75.20 -21.05
C GLY A 692 -21.22 76.04 -20.11
N THR A 693 -20.33 76.90 -20.60
CA THR A 693 -19.46 77.73 -19.77
C THR A 693 -20.10 79.05 -19.35
N TRP A 694 -19.79 79.40 -18.09
CA TRP A 694 -20.06 80.79 -17.62
C TRP A 694 -18.73 81.53 -17.47
N ARG A 695 -18.69 82.76 -18.05
CA ARG A 695 -17.49 83.62 -17.99
C ARG A 695 -17.89 84.99 -17.45
#